data_3fd72e5d91862d1bc974edc29a13a5c3
#
_entry.id   3fd72e5d91862d1bc974edc29a13a5c3
#
_cell.length_a   1.000
_cell.length_b   1.000
_cell.length_c   1.000
_cell.angle_alpha   90.00
_cell.angle_beta   90.00
_cell.angle_gamma   90.00
#
_symmetry.space_group_name_H-M   'P 1'
#
loop_
_entity.id
_entity.type
_entity.pdbx_description
1 polymer ?
#
loop_
_entity_poly.entity_id
_entity_poly.type
_entity_poly.pdbx_seq_one_letter_code
_entity_poly.pdbx_strand_id
1 'polypeptide(L)'
;MSFISDLIIRVKEKLKLSGPTKVLVQVKQLIQEGNLNLALNKLQLLENHRNLTEIDHLKGQILKCNILNEKREYDNGLKLSKQTLDESKELEQPLLMIDAIICQGNALLGMGELDDCLMNIEKAENQLKRIQDVREKEFIERKAAITELKGKLYRRKGDMNLALDLLEVSLSIREKLKDLYAKADILNNMGIIHASKGEFDSALDYLQKSLVIYEDLRMKQPIIKLFNNIGLIYSYKGELDKSLEYYQKSLDLSEKFENKQISATLMLNIGQIYLNKGELDLALDYNQRSLALYEELESTYELAICLNNIGGIFERKGELTQALEVYTRSLNMFEKIQDNSSIAVSLNNIGNVYRTRGEANKAISYYKRSLEFFEETGNNLEASAALLNLILVTVYLESVGDPHPYLEKLQEIDNKEENKAINQIYRLAKAIVLRTSARVVKQAEAQQIFQQIAEEEIILHEHTVDAMLNLCDMLILELRTSGNEEVLKEITGILQKLQTIAENQHSYSLLVDTYMLKSKMALLELDLDSARQLLSDAQQIAEEKGLQNLAMMISGEYDTLMDQLGKWTDLIDQNVSMIEMLELTELEGMVQRIIRKKAETPEFSEEEPALFLILTETGTLKFSKQFAPEGALDDKVIGDLLTAINNFIQETFAATGSIERIKHKEHTLLLKPMDPLLCCYVFKGQSYSALRKLDTFIDKIKSSRSLWRLLNSPVKSEKLLPVEKEMEDIISKIFLTQKSSAIT
;
A
#
# COMPACT_ATOMS: atom_id res chain seq x y z
N MET A 1 -31.84 -10.80 22.13
CA MET A 1 -32.03 -10.68 23.60
C MET A 1 -32.31 -12.04 24.32
N SER A 2 -33.09 -12.95 23.74
CA SER A 2 -33.41 -14.25 24.36
C SER A 2 -32.15 -15.13 24.58
N PHE A 3 -31.27 -15.25 23.61
CA PHE A 3 -30.05 -16.08 23.68
C PHE A 3 -29.04 -15.61 24.75
N ILE A 4 -28.88 -14.29 24.90
CA ILE A 4 -28.01 -13.71 25.94
C ILE A 4 -28.61 -13.94 27.34
N SER A 5 -29.93 -13.83 27.47
CA SER A 5 -30.64 -14.11 28.73
C SER A 5 -30.50 -15.58 29.13
N ASP A 6 -30.65 -16.54 28.21
CA ASP A 6 -30.47 -17.96 28.45
C ASP A 6 -29.02 -18.32 28.79
N LEU A 7 -28.06 -17.66 28.14
CA LEU A 7 -26.63 -17.84 28.44
C LEU A 7 -26.29 -17.34 29.86
N ILE A 8 -26.84 -16.19 30.24
CA ILE A 8 -26.69 -15.63 31.60
C ILE A 8 -27.31 -16.58 32.66
N ILE A 9 -28.47 -17.17 32.40
CA ILE A 9 -29.13 -18.11 33.29
C ILE A 9 -28.28 -19.39 33.44
N ARG A 10 -27.79 -19.98 32.35
CA ARG A 10 -26.90 -21.16 32.37
C ARG A 10 -25.57 -20.88 33.06
N VAL A 11 -25.02 -19.70 32.92
CA VAL A 11 -23.80 -19.26 33.61
C VAL A 11 -24.08 -19.07 35.10
N LYS A 12 -25.22 -18.51 35.50
CA LYS A 12 -25.65 -18.39 36.90
C LYS A 12 -25.84 -19.77 37.58
N GLU A 13 -26.43 -20.74 36.87
CA GLU A 13 -26.58 -22.12 37.37
C GLU A 13 -25.26 -22.85 37.55
N LYS A 14 -24.32 -22.71 36.58
CA LYS A 14 -22.95 -23.26 36.67
C LYS A 14 -22.12 -22.62 37.79
N LEU A 15 -22.30 -21.32 38.06
CA LEU A 15 -21.63 -20.59 39.14
C LEU A 15 -22.08 -21.08 40.51
N LYS A 16 -23.33 -21.49 40.68
CA LYS A 16 -23.82 -22.08 41.93
C LYS A 16 -23.19 -23.45 42.24
N LEU A 17 -22.71 -24.16 41.20
CA LEU A 17 -22.11 -25.49 41.30
C LEU A 17 -20.58 -25.49 41.32
N SER A 18 -19.92 -24.34 41.11
CA SER A 18 -18.45 -24.18 41.03
C SER A 18 -17.98 -23.13 42.04
N GLY A 19 -16.99 -23.44 42.85
CA GLY A 19 -16.38 -22.48 43.78
C GLY A 19 -15.71 -21.31 43.00
N PRO A 20 -15.50 -20.13 43.67
CA PRO A 20 -14.93 -18.92 43.07
C PRO A 20 -13.63 -19.16 42.27
N THR A 21 -12.72 -19.96 42.78
CA THR A 21 -11.44 -20.30 42.15
C THR A 21 -11.61 -20.93 40.74
N LYS A 22 -12.62 -21.81 40.60
CA LYS A 22 -12.89 -22.46 39.30
C LYS A 22 -13.42 -21.46 38.27
N VAL A 23 -14.20 -20.48 38.74
CA VAL A 23 -14.68 -19.38 37.86
C VAL A 23 -13.53 -18.50 37.40
N LEU A 24 -12.58 -18.16 38.29
CA LEU A 24 -11.39 -17.38 37.93
C LEU A 24 -10.52 -18.07 36.86
N VAL A 25 -10.36 -19.40 36.94
CA VAL A 25 -9.67 -20.18 35.89
C VAL A 25 -10.41 -20.11 34.58
N GLN A 26 -11.76 -20.23 34.58
CA GLN A 26 -12.55 -20.09 33.36
C GLN A 26 -12.47 -18.67 32.76
N VAL A 27 -12.44 -17.63 33.61
CA VAL A 27 -12.26 -16.23 33.14
C VAL A 27 -10.90 -16.06 32.51
N LYS A 28 -9.83 -16.60 33.11
CA LYS A 28 -8.50 -16.57 32.52
C LYS A 28 -8.45 -17.23 31.12
N GLN A 29 -9.11 -18.37 30.99
CA GLN A 29 -9.23 -19.06 29.71
C GLN A 29 -9.99 -18.22 28.68
N LEU A 30 -11.11 -17.59 29.06
CA LEU A 30 -11.90 -16.74 28.18
C LEU A 30 -11.11 -15.49 27.72
N ILE A 31 -10.25 -14.93 28.57
CA ILE A 31 -9.34 -13.83 28.19
C ILE A 31 -8.36 -14.32 27.11
N GLN A 32 -7.75 -15.51 27.32
CA GLN A 32 -6.85 -16.10 26.33
C GLN A 32 -7.55 -16.42 25.00
N GLU A 33 -8.82 -16.85 25.05
CA GLU A 33 -9.67 -17.08 23.87
C GLU A 33 -10.14 -15.76 23.20
N GLY A 34 -9.92 -14.60 23.84
CA GLY A 34 -10.37 -13.27 23.36
C GLY A 34 -11.85 -12.98 23.61
N ASN A 35 -12.55 -13.82 24.38
CA ASN A 35 -13.97 -13.66 24.73
C ASN A 35 -14.16 -12.65 25.89
N LEU A 36 -13.66 -11.42 25.71
CA LEU A 36 -13.53 -10.41 26.77
C LEU A 36 -14.86 -10.02 27.41
N ASN A 37 -15.93 -9.86 26.61
CA ASN A 37 -17.25 -9.50 27.13
C ASN A 37 -17.85 -10.64 27.99
N LEU A 38 -17.67 -11.90 27.57
CA LEU A 38 -18.12 -13.03 28.34
C LEU A 38 -17.30 -13.20 29.66
N ALA A 39 -16.00 -12.90 29.59
CA ALA A 39 -15.11 -12.87 30.75
C ALA A 39 -15.57 -11.79 31.76
N LEU A 40 -15.88 -10.56 31.32
CA LEU A 40 -16.43 -9.49 32.17
C LEU A 40 -17.75 -9.88 32.81
N ASN A 41 -18.68 -10.44 32.05
CA ASN A 41 -19.97 -10.89 32.58
C ASN A 41 -19.78 -11.97 33.66
N LYS A 42 -18.83 -12.89 33.48
CA LYS A 42 -18.51 -13.91 34.54
C LYS A 42 -17.89 -13.27 35.78
N LEU A 43 -17.04 -12.25 35.64
CA LEU A 43 -16.48 -11.51 36.78
C LEU A 43 -17.56 -10.76 37.54
N GLN A 44 -18.49 -10.08 36.89
CA GLN A 44 -19.63 -9.42 37.53
C GLN A 44 -20.52 -10.41 38.32
N LEU A 45 -20.72 -11.61 37.77
CA LEU A 45 -21.44 -12.64 38.48
C LEU A 45 -20.66 -13.20 39.69
N LEU A 46 -19.32 -13.25 39.58
CA LEU A 46 -18.44 -13.66 40.65
C LEU A 46 -18.45 -12.67 41.83
N GLU A 47 -18.46 -11.35 41.56
CA GLU A 47 -18.52 -10.28 42.57
C GLU A 47 -19.75 -10.41 43.48
N ASN A 48 -20.85 -11.00 43.00
CA ASN A 48 -22.08 -11.24 43.74
C ASN A 48 -22.15 -12.64 44.41
N HIS A 49 -21.05 -13.40 44.42
CA HIS A 49 -21.04 -14.76 44.94
C HIS A 49 -20.91 -14.77 46.46
N ARG A 50 -21.82 -15.47 47.17
CA ARG A 50 -21.91 -15.48 48.67
C ARG A 50 -20.63 -15.98 49.36
N ASN A 51 -19.82 -16.78 48.72
CA ASN A 51 -18.60 -17.39 49.28
C ASN A 51 -17.33 -16.82 48.62
N LEU A 52 -17.38 -15.59 48.15
CA LEU A 52 -16.21 -14.92 47.58
C LEU A 52 -15.27 -14.51 48.72
N THR A 53 -14.01 -14.98 48.67
CA THR A 53 -12.97 -14.52 49.59
C THR A 53 -12.38 -13.20 49.11
N GLU A 54 -11.81 -12.41 50.02
CA GLU A 54 -11.12 -11.17 49.67
C GLU A 54 -9.97 -11.42 48.65
N ILE A 55 -9.25 -12.55 48.83
CA ILE A 55 -8.19 -12.97 47.89
C ILE A 55 -8.76 -13.30 46.50
N ASP A 56 -9.91 -13.99 46.41
CA ASP A 56 -10.53 -14.30 45.12
C ASP A 56 -11.10 -13.04 44.47
N HIS A 57 -11.57 -12.07 45.27
CA HIS A 57 -11.99 -10.76 44.82
C HIS A 57 -10.82 -10.01 44.16
N LEU A 58 -9.65 -9.91 44.80
CA LEU A 58 -8.45 -9.29 44.26
C LEU A 58 -7.98 -9.95 42.95
N LYS A 59 -7.99 -11.31 42.91
CA LYS A 59 -7.67 -12.01 41.65
C LYS A 59 -8.67 -11.67 40.53
N GLY A 60 -9.95 -11.51 40.87
CA GLY A 60 -10.98 -11.06 39.93
C GLY A 60 -10.70 -9.66 39.42
N GLN A 61 -10.31 -8.72 40.28
CA GLN A 61 -9.93 -7.35 39.89
C GLN A 61 -8.71 -7.35 38.96
N ILE A 62 -7.67 -8.16 39.24
CA ILE A 62 -6.49 -8.30 38.35
C ILE A 62 -6.91 -8.79 36.97
N LEU A 63 -7.78 -9.79 36.86
CA LEU A 63 -8.28 -10.26 35.58
C LEU A 63 -9.10 -9.19 34.86
N LYS A 64 -9.90 -8.41 35.62
CA LYS A 64 -10.66 -7.28 35.07
C LYS A 64 -9.73 -6.18 34.55
N CYS A 65 -8.63 -5.86 35.23
CA CYS A 65 -7.59 -4.93 34.72
C CYS A 65 -6.99 -5.43 33.41
N ASN A 66 -6.66 -6.72 33.31
CA ASN A 66 -6.14 -7.31 32.08
C ASN A 66 -7.15 -7.18 30.91
N ILE A 67 -8.45 -7.42 31.18
CA ILE A 67 -9.51 -7.26 30.17
C ILE A 67 -9.60 -5.80 29.72
N LEU A 68 -9.57 -4.83 30.63
CA LEU A 68 -9.61 -3.40 30.31
C LEU A 68 -8.40 -3.00 29.45
N ASN A 69 -7.21 -3.48 29.77
CA ASN A 69 -6.00 -3.23 28.99
C ASN A 69 -6.09 -3.84 27.58
N GLU A 70 -6.62 -5.07 27.45
CA GLU A 70 -6.87 -5.70 26.13
C GLU A 70 -7.93 -4.94 25.29
N LYS A 71 -8.93 -4.33 25.96
CA LYS A 71 -9.93 -3.47 25.32
C LYS A 71 -9.44 -2.05 25.03
N ARG A 72 -8.19 -1.72 25.37
CA ARG A 72 -7.58 -0.39 25.27
C ARG A 72 -8.23 0.67 26.17
N GLU A 73 -8.99 0.24 27.17
CA GLU A 73 -9.54 1.12 28.22
C GLU A 73 -8.49 1.36 29.32
N TYR A 74 -7.35 1.92 28.93
CA TYR A 74 -6.15 2.00 29.77
C TYR A 74 -6.34 2.83 31.04
N ASP A 75 -7.06 3.97 30.97
CA ASP A 75 -7.36 4.81 32.13
C ASP A 75 -8.15 4.04 33.17
N ASN A 76 -9.17 3.32 32.76
CA ASN A 76 -9.97 2.47 33.63
C ASN A 76 -9.15 1.32 34.23
N GLY A 77 -8.29 0.70 33.40
CA GLY A 77 -7.35 -0.34 33.81
C GLY A 77 -6.34 0.18 34.84
N LEU A 78 -5.77 1.35 34.62
CA LEU A 78 -4.82 2.00 35.54
C LEU A 78 -5.48 2.36 36.87
N LYS A 79 -6.69 2.93 36.84
CA LYS A 79 -7.45 3.29 38.04
C LYS A 79 -7.75 2.04 38.89
N LEU A 80 -8.28 1.00 38.25
CA LEU A 80 -8.62 -0.25 38.95
C LEU A 80 -7.39 -0.95 39.52
N SER A 81 -6.29 -0.99 38.77
CA SER A 81 -5.04 -1.61 39.24
C SER A 81 -4.38 -0.87 40.42
N LYS A 82 -4.50 0.48 40.49
CA LYS A 82 -4.09 1.27 41.65
C LYS A 82 -4.90 0.87 42.91
N GLN A 83 -6.23 0.81 42.78
CA GLN A 83 -7.10 0.37 43.85
C GLN A 83 -6.75 -1.07 44.31
N THR A 84 -6.61 -2.02 43.34
CA THR A 84 -6.23 -3.41 43.63
C THR A 84 -4.88 -3.51 44.33
N LEU A 85 -3.92 -2.64 44.00
CA LEU A 85 -2.62 -2.60 44.67
C LEU A 85 -2.77 -2.18 46.14
N ASP A 86 -3.58 -1.16 46.42
CA ASP A 86 -3.76 -0.70 47.83
C ASP A 86 -4.52 -1.73 48.66
N GLU A 87 -5.59 -2.34 48.14
CA GLU A 87 -6.29 -3.46 48.81
C GLU A 87 -5.36 -4.67 49.02
N SER A 88 -4.48 -4.99 48.04
CA SER A 88 -3.50 -6.08 48.20
C SER A 88 -2.45 -5.81 49.26
N LYS A 89 -2.09 -4.53 49.53
CA LYS A 89 -1.22 -4.14 50.63
C LYS A 89 -1.91 -4.32 52.00
N GLU A 90 -3.17 -3.89 52.11
CA GLU A 90 -3.96 -4.01 53.32
C GLU A 90 -4.14 -5.48 53.74
N LEU A 91 -4.28 -6.37 52.74
CA LEU A 91 -4.45 -7.80 52.96
C LEU A 91 -3.12 -8.58 53.02
N GLU A 92 -1.99 -7.89 53.02
CA GLU A 92 -0.64 -8.48 53.07
C GLU A 92 -0.42 -9.58 52.01
N GLN A 93 -0.90 -9.34 50.75
CA GLN A 93 -0.79 -10.28 49.63
C GLN A 93 0.30 -9.89 48.63
N PRO A 94 1.60 -10.19 48.92
CA PRO A 94 2.73 -9.62 48.14
C PRO A 94 2.74 -10.08 46.69
N LEU A 95 2.25 -11.27 46.36
CA LEU A 95 2.17 -11.75 44.98
C LEU A 95 1.08 -11.01 44.16
N LEU A 96 -0.07 -10.71 44.76
CA LEU A 96 -1.14 -9.97 44.12
C LEU A 96 -0.78 -8.48 43.97
N MET A 97 0.04 -7.92 44.90
CA MET A 97 0.64 -6.60 44.75
C MET A 97 1.48 -6.54 43.46
N ILE A 98 2.33 -7.55 43.20
CA ILE A 98 3.17 -7.60 41.98
C ILE A 98 2.27 -7.73 40.75
N ASP A 99 1.25 -8.59 40.78
CA ASP A 99 0.32 -8.75 39.66
C ASP A 99 -0.42 -7.42 39.32
N ALA A 100 -0.82 -6.66 40.36
CA ALA A 100 -1.42 -5.33 40.18
C ALA A 100 -0.43 -4.30 39.58
N ILE A 101 0.83 -4.32 40.03
CA ILE A 101 1.88 -3.45 39.45
C ILE A 101 2.16 -3.81 37.98
N ILE A 102 2.16 -5.10 37.63
CA ILE A 102 2.29 -5.53 36.22
C ILE A 102 1.11 -5.03 35.38
N CYS A 103 -0.12 -5.07 35.91
CA CYS A 103 -1.30 -4.52 35.24
C CYS A 103 -1.17 -3.00 35.02
N GLN A 104 -0.66 -2.26 36.01
CA GLN A 104 -0.35 -0.82 35.87
C GLN A 104 0.68 -0.58 34.77
N GLY A 105 1.77 -1.37 34.80
CA GLY A 105 2.80 -1.29 33.76
C GLY A 105 2.27 -1.52 32.35
N ASN A 106 1.38 -2.50 32.17
CA ASN A 106 0.73 -2.76 30.88
C ASN A 106 -0.19 -1.60 30.44
N ALA A 107 -0.96 -1.01 31.37
CA ALA A 107 -1.79 0.16 31.06
C ALA A 107 -0.93 1.37 30.64
N LEU A 108 0.12 1.70 31.41
CA LEU A 108 1.04 2.79 31.12
C LEU A 108 1.78 2.59 29.78
N LEU A 109 2.21 1.34 29.50
CA LEU A 109 2.80 1.00 28.21
C LEU A 109 1.81 1.22 27.07
N GLY A 110 0.54 0.90 27.27
CA GLY A 110 -0.53 1.13 26.29
C GLY A 110 -0.80 2.61 26.06
N MET A 111 -0.70 3.46 27.09
CA MET A 111 -0.85 4.92 27.04
C MET A 111 0.38 5.61 26.43
N GLY A 112 1.53 4.91 26.31
CA GLY A 112 2.79 5.53 25.87
C GLY A 112 3.62 6.17 26.98
N GLU A 113 3.20 6.06 28.25
CA GLU A 113 3.87 6.59 29.44
C GLU A 113 5.07 5.69 29.82
N LEU A 114 6.13 5.73 29.01
CA LEU A 114 7.23 4.75 29.04
C LEU A 114 8.07 4.86 30.33
N ASP A 115 8.29 6.06 30.84
CA ASP A 115 9.11 6.26 32.04
C ASP A 115 8.35 5.83 33.30
N ASP A 116 7.05 6.10 33.38
CA ASP A 116 6.21 5.62 34.47
C ASP A 116 6.07 4.08 34.43
N CYS A 117 6.00 3.51 33.23
CA CYS A 117 6.04 2.06 33.05
C CYS A 117 7.34 1.47 33.58
N LEU A 118 8.51 2.08 33.28
CA LEU A 118 9.81 1.64 33.81
C LEU A 118 9.85 1.68 35.32
N MET A 119 9.40 2.79 35.93
CA MET A 119 9.31 2.88 37.40
C MET A 119 8.44 1.78 38.01
N ASN A 120 7.33 1.39 37.37
CA ASN A 120 6.50 0.29 37.85
C ASN A 120 7.19 -1.06 37.70
N ILE A 121 7.92 -1.30 36.62
CA ILE A 121 8.74 -2.51 36.45
C ILE A 121 9.77 -2.63 37.57
N GLU A 122 10.49 -1.55 37.87
CA GLU A 122 11.48 -1.52 38.97
C GLU A 122 10.83 -1.78 40.34
N LYS A 123 9.66 -1.21 40.59
CA LYS A 123 8.87 -1.50 41.79
C LYS A 123 8.51 -2.99 41.90
N ALA A 124 8.06 -3.58 40.78
CA ALA A 124 7.71 -5.02 40.74
C ALA A 124 8.94 -5.90 40.97
N GLU A 125 10.08 -5.61 40.34
CA GLU A 125 11.36 -6.31 40.53
C GLU A 125 11.83 -6.23 42.00
N ASN A 126 11.75 -5.03 42.61
CA ASN A 126 12.15 -4.82 44.00
C ASN A 126 11.21 -5.53 45.00
N GLN A 127 9.91 -5.52 44.74
CA GLN A 127 8.97 -6.28 45.56
C GLN A 127 9.20 -7.80 45.44
N LEU A 128 9.44 -8.32 44.24
CA LEU A 128 9.70 -9.74 44.01
C LEU A 128 10.96 -10.21 44.76
N LYS A 129 12.03 -9.38 44.80
CA LYS A 129 13.28 -9.68 45.56
C LYS A 129 13.08 -9.76 47.08
N ARG A 130 12.08 -9.10 47.64
CA ARG A 130 11.82 -9.04 49.09
C ARG A 130 11.00 -10.25 49.61
N ILE A 131 10.42 -11.02 48.73
CA ILE A 131 9.58 -12.15 49.10
C ILE A 131 10.46 -13.37 49.41
N GLN A 132 10.39 -13.85 50.64
CA GLN A 132 11.25 -14.97 51.14
C GLN A 132 10.53 -16.33 51.18
N ASP A 133 9.21 -16.38 51.28
CA ASP A 133 8.46 -17.62 51.57
C ASP A 133 7.37 -17.88 50.52
N VAL A 134 7.80 -18.08 49.23
CA VAL A 134 6.88 -18.35 48.12
C VAL A 134 7.29 -19.62 47.39
N ARG A 135 6.31 -20.34 46.85
CA ARG A 135 6.59 -21.49 45.98
C ARG A 135 7.46 -21.02 44.79
N GLU A 136 8.53 -21.75 44.53
CA GLU A 136 9.48 -21.43 43.47
C GLU A 136 8.77 -21.16 42.11
N LYS A 137 7.72 -21.95 41.83
CA LYS A 137 6.92 -21.78 40.61
C LYS A 137 6.26 -20.39 40.53
N GLU A 138 5.62 -19.94 41.61
CA GLU A 138 4.90 -18.65 41.65
C GLU A 138 5.84 -17.44 41.53
N PHE A 139 7.06 -17.57 42.07
CA PHE A 139 8.13 -16.59 41.95
C PHE A 139 8.62 -16.49 40.49
N ILE A 140 8.89 -17.65 39.88
CA ILE A 140 9.43 -17.73 38.51
C ILE A 140 8.38 -17.23 37.49
N GLU A 141 7.07 -17.51 37.70
CA GLU A 141 5.98 -16.99 36.84
C GLU A 141 5.96 -15.45 36.80
N ARG A 142 6.09 -14.78 37.94
CA ARG A 142 6.09 -13.32 38.02
C ARG A 142 7.38 -12.73 37.48
N LYS A 143 8.52 -13.38 37.74
CA LYS A 143 9.79 -12.99 37.12
C LYS A 143 9.67 -12.99 35.59
N ALA A 144 9.09 -14.03 34.98
CA ALA A 144 8.88 -14.09 33.54
C ALA A 144 7.96 -12.96 33.07
N ALA A 145 6.83 -12.71 33.78
CA ALA A 145 5.90 -11.64 33.39
C ALA A 145 6.51 -10.23 33.47
N ILE A 146 7.31 -9.97 34.50
CA ILE A 146 8.04 -8.69 34.63
C ILE A 146 9.06 -8.54 33.51
N THR A 147 9.84 -9.60 33.23
CA THR A 147 10.86 -9.58 32.17
C THR A 147 10.22 -9.39 30.79
N GLU A 148 9.05 -10.02 30.54
CA GLU A 148 8.29 -9.85 29.30
C GLU A 148 7.76 -8.42 29.15
N LEU A 149 7.20 -7.82 30.21
CA LEU A 149 6.76 -6.42 30.19
C LEU A 149 7.94 -5.48 29.92
N LYS A 150 9.10 -5.76 30.52
CA LYS A 150 10.33 -5.00 30.29
C LYS A 150 10.80 -5.12 28.84
N GLY A 151 10.75 -6.31 28.24
CA GLY A 151 11.03 -6.51 26.83
C GLY A 151 10.09 -5.71 25.92
N LYS A 152 8.78 -5.72 26.19
CA LYS A 152 7.78 -4.91 25.47
C LYS A 152 8.04 -3.41 25.62
N LEU A 153 8.49 -2.95 26.80
CA LEU A 153 8.87 -1.55 27.04
C LEU A 153 10.08 -1.14 26.20
N TYR A 154 11.17 -1.93 26.23
CA TYR A 154 12.39 -1.58 25.48
C TYR A 154 12.16 -1.63 23.97
N ARG A 155 11.30 -2.51 23.47
CA ARG A 155 10.81 -2.47 22.08
C ARG A 155 10.16 -1.11 21.76
N ARG A 156 9.32 -0.59 22.67
CA ARG A 156 8.68 0.74 22.50
C ARG A 156 9.68 1.89 22.60
N LYS A 157 10.76 1.74 23.40
CA LYS A 157 11.85 2.71 23.50
C LYS A 157 12.84 2.63 22.33
N GLY A 158 12.68 1.68 21.38
CA GLY A 158 13.56 1.53 20.23
C GLY A 158 14.79 0.64 20.48
N ASP A 159 15.05 0.18 21.69
CA ASP A 159 16.16 -0.72 22.00
C ASP A 159 15.78 -2.18 21.68
N MET A 160 15.84 -2.51 20.40
CA MET A 160 15.40 -3.82 19.87
C MET A 160 16.28 -4.97 20.38
N ASN A 161 17.58 -4.75 20.57
CA ASN A 161 18.50 -5.80 21.03
C ASN A 161 18.23 -6.16 22.49
N LEU A 162 18.14 -5.17 23.37
CA LEU A 162 17.79 -5.43 24.77
C LEU A 162 16.38 -6.04 24.93
N ALA A 163 15.44 -5.63 24.07
CA ALA A 163 14.10 -6.22 24.04
C ALA A 163 14.15 -7.72 23.70
N LEU A 164 14.93 -8.14 22.70
CA LEU A 164 15.12 -9.55 22.35
C LEU A 164 15.76 -10.35 23.50
N ASP A 165 16.85 -9.86 24.08
CA ASP A 165 17.52 -10.52 25.20
C ASP A 165 16.56 -10.79 26.36
N LEU A 166 15.75 -9.79 26.71
CA LEU A 166 14.75 -9.91 27.78
C LEU A 166 13.65 -10.92 27.42
N LEU A 167 13.16 -10.92 26.18
CA LEU A 167 12.16 -11.89 25.74
C LEU A 167 12.71 -13.31 25.67
N GLU A 168 13.98 -13.51 25.31
CA GLU A 168 14.66 -14.82 25.37
C GLU A 168 14.74 -15.36 26.81
N VAL A 169 15.09 -14.51 27.77
CA VAL A 169 15.08 -14.87 29.19
C VAL A 169 13.67 -15.28 29.62
N SER A 170 12.64 -14.51 29.26
CA SER A 170 11.24 -14.85 29.60
C SER A 170 10.82 -16.16 28.91
N LEU A 171 11.19 -16.35 27.62
CA LEU A 171 10.89 -17.56 26.84
C LEU A 171 11.47 -18.81 27.54
N SER A 172 12.73 -18.79 27.93
CA SER A 172 13.37 -19.91 28.61
C SER A 172 12.67 -20.28 29.92
N ILE A 173 12.16 -19.29 30.66
CA ILE A 173 11.38 -19.51 31.89
C ILE A 173 10.01 -20.14 31.57
N ARG A 174 9.29 -19.61 30.55
CA ARG A 174 7.97 -20.14 30.16
C ARG A 174 8.07 -21.57 29.62
N GLU A 175 9.15 -21.92 28.94
CA GLU A 175 9.42 -23.31 28.50
C GLU A 175 9.57 -24.26 29.69
N LYS A 176 10.34 -23.90 30.73
CA LYS A 176 10.44 -24.67 31.98
C LYS A 176 9.11 -24.84 32.69
N LEU A 177 8.26 -23.82 32.64
CA LEU A 177 6.92 -23.82 33.20
C LEU A 177 5.91 -24.59 32.34
N LYS A 178 6.26 -24.98 31.12
CA LYS A 178 5.37 -25.58 30.10
C LYS A 178 4.15 -24.70 29.79
N ASP A 179 4.33 -23.37 29.87
CA ASP A 179 3.28 -22.39 29.57
C ASP A 179 3.29 -22.11 28.04
N LEU A 180 2.61 -22.98 27.29
CA LEU A 180 2.58 -22.93 25.83
C LEU A 180 1.94 -21.63 25.30
N TYR A 181 0.90 -21.11 25.98
CA TYR A 181 0.25 -19.87 25.56
C TYR A 181 1.20 -18.68 25.64
N ALA A 182 1.85 -18.48 26.80
CA ALA A 182 2.81 -17.39 26.95
C ALA A 182 4.05 -17.59 26.06
N LYS A 183 4.48 -18.82 25.80
CA LYS A 183 5.54 -19.13 24.84
C LYS A 183 5.17 -18.62 23.45
N ALA A 184 3.96 -18.89 22.96
CA ALA A 184 3.49 -18.44 21.66
C ALA A 184 3.41 -16.91 21.57
N ASP A 185 2.93 -16.24 22.64
CA ASP A 185 2.86 -14.76 22.69
C ASP A 185 4.26 -14.12 22.64
N ILE A 186 5.23 -14.68 23.36
CA ILE A 186 6.63 -14.20 23.32
C ILE A 186 7.22 -14.40 21.92
N LEU A 187 7.04 -15.55 21.29
CA LEU A 187 7.51 -15.81 19.93
C LEU A 187 6.90 -14.81 18.91
N ASN A 188 5.60 -14.51 19.05
CA ASN A 188 4.98 -13.46 18.23
C ASN A 188 5.62 -12.08 18.46
N ASN A 189 5.90 -11.69 19.71
CA ASN A 189 6.57 -10.43 20.01
C ASN A 189 8.00 -10.38 19.48
N MET A 190 8.76 -11.49 19.54
CA MET A 190 10.10 -11.59 18.94
C MET A 190 10.02 -11.45 17.41
N GLY A 191 9.04 -12.10 16.78
CA GLY A 191 8.77 -11.95 15.35
C GLY A 191 8.52 -10.50 14.94
N ILE A 192 7.73 -9.75 15.71
CA ILE A 192 7.50 -8.32 15.48
C ILE A 192 8.80 -7.50 15.61
N ILE A 193 9.66 -7.82 16.58
CA ILE A 193 10.94 -7.12 16.74
C ILE A 193 11.87 -7.38 15.56
N HIS A 194 12.00 -8.64 15.11
CA HIS A 194 12.78 -8.96 13.91
C HIS A 194 12.25 -8.25 12.68
N ALA A 195 10.92 -8.16 12.52
CA ALA A 195 10.30 -7.39 11.44
C ALA A 195 10.68 -5.89 11.51
N SER A 196 10.67 -5.30 12.71
CA SER A 196 11.09 -3.90 12.92
C SER A 196 12.57 -3.66 12.63
N LYS A 197 13.42 -4.70 12.72
CA LYS A 197 14.83 -4.66 12.30
C LYS A 197 15.04 -4.90 10.81
N GLY A 198 13.97 -5.17 10.04
CA GLY A 198 14.06 -5.57 8.63
C GLY A 198 14.50 -7.02 8.40
N GLU A 199 14.53 -7.85 9.44
CA GLU A 199 14.94 -9.25 9.41
C GLU A 199 13.70 -10.14 9.14
N PHE A 200 13.08 -9.98 7.97
CA PHE A 200 11.75 -10.53 7.65
C PHE A 200 11.68 -12.05 7.67
N ASP A 201 12.73 -12.76 7.25
CA ASP A 201 12.73 -14.23 7.28
C ASP A 201 12.79 -14.77 8.70
N SER A 202 13.61 -14.16 9.56
CA SER A 202 13.61 -14.48 10.99
C SER A 202 12.26 -14.18 11.64
N ALA A 203 11.65 -13.04 11.29
CA ALA A 203 10.32 -12.67 11.76
C ALA A 203 9.28 -13.72 11.39
N LEU A 204 9.24 -14.18 10.14
CA LEU A 204 8.32 -15.23 9.68
C LEU A 204 8.53 -16.56 10.41
N ASP A 205 9.79 -16.95 10.65
CA ASP A 205 10.10 -18.18 11.41
C ASP A 205 9.54 -18.13 12.83
N TYR A 206 9.73 -17.01 13.55
CA TYR A 206 9.16 -16.84 14.89
C TYR A 206 7.63 -16.84 14.89
N LEU A 207 7.01 -16.14 13.94
CA LEU A 207 5.55 -16.10 13.82
C LEU A 207 4.98 -17.49 13.46
N GLN A 208 5.65 -18.25 12.59
CA GLN A 208 5.23 -19.60 12.22
C GLN A 208 5.31 -20.56 13.42
N LYS A 209 6.37 -20.48 14.23
CA LYS A 209 6.49 -21.23 15.48
C LYS A 209 5.36 -20.88 16.46
N SER A 210 5.00 -19.60 16.56
CA SER A 210 3.86 -19.14 17.36
C SER A 210 2.55 -19.71 16.84
N LEU A 211 2.34 -19.69 15.50
CA LEU A 211 1.13 -20.18 14.84
C LEU A 211 0.87 -21.66 15.15
N VAL A 212 1.87 -22.50 14.98
CA VAL A 212 1.75 -23.94 15.29
C VAL A 212 1.27 -24.18 16.72
N ILE A 213 1.81 -23.42 17.69
CA ILE A 213 1.40 -23.57 19.10
C ILE A 213 -0.05 -23.12 19.29
N TYR A 214 -0.47 -21.99 18.69
CA TYR A 214 -1.85 -21.54 18.85
C TYR A 214 -2.86 -22.44 18.12
N GLU A 215 -2.49 -23.05 17.00
CA GLU A 215 -3.29 -24.07 16.30
C GLU A 215 -3.47 -25.31 17.18
N ASP A 216 -2.40 -25.83 17.77
CA ASP A 216 -2.44 -26.97 18.71
C ASP A 216 -3.33 -26.67 19.94
N LEU A 217 -3.26 -25.45 20.46
CA LEU A 217 -4.10 -24.96 21.55
C LEU A 217 -5.53 -24.60 21.11
N ARG A 218 -5.83 -24.60 19.81
CA ARG A 218 -7.11 -24.19 19.20
C ARG A 218 -7.54 -22.77 19.55
N MET A 219 -6.57 -21.86 19.71
CA MET A 219 -6.76 -20.46 20.11
C MET A 219 -6.98 -19.55 18.89
N LYS A 220 -8.23 -19.32 18.51
CA LYS A 220 -8.57 -18.65 17.25
C LYS A 220 -8.29 -17.16 17.25
N GLN A 221 -8.53 -16.44 18.35
CA GLN A 221 -8.28 -14.98 18.42
C GLN A 221 -6.80 -14.59 18.26
N PRO A 222 -5.83 -15.24 18.93
CA PRO A 222 -4.42 -15.01 18.66
C PRO A 222 -4.02 -15.33 17.21
N ILE A 223 -4.63 -16.36 16.57
CA ILE A 223 -4.37 -16.73 15.18
C ILE A 223 -4.79 -15.59 14.22
N ILE A 224 -5.91 -14.90 14.49
CA ILE A 224 -6.34 -13.74 13.70
C ILE A 224 -5.25 -12.66 13.72
N LYS A 225 -4.77 -12.26 14.91
CA LYS A 225 -3.68 -11.29 15.07
C LYS A 225 -2.40 -11.75 14.38
N LEU A 226 -2.10 -13.04 14.48
CA LEU A 226 -0.88 -13.62 13.90
C LEU A 226 -0.92 -13.64 12.37
N PHE A 227 -2.04 -14.01 11.75
CA PHE A 227 -2.22 -13.93 10.32
C PHE A 227 -2.09 -12.48 9.82
N ASN A 228 -2.64 -11.51 10.57
CA ASN A 228 -2.43 -10.09 10.26
C ASN A 228 -0.94 -9.72 10.29
N ASN A 229 -0.19 -10.15 11.30
CA ASN A 229 1.25 -9.86 11.40
C ASN A 229 2.05 -10.53 10.27
N ILE A 230 1.74 -11.78 9.93
CA ILE A 230 2.37 -12.50 8.81
C ILE A 230 2.04 -11.77 7.49
N GLY A 231 0.79 -11.37 7.28
CA GLY A 231 0.38 -10.59 6.12
C GLY A 231 1.15 -9.28 5.99
N LEU A 232 1.35 -8.57 7.10
CA LEU A 232 2.14 -7.33 7.14
C LEU A 232 3.60 -7.55 6.73
N ILE A 233 4.23 -8.63 7.20
CA ILE A 233 5.63 -8.94 6.82
C ILE A 233 5.73 -9.26 5.34
N TYR A 234 4.80 -10.05 4.77
CA TYR A 234 4.77 -10.29 3.33
C TYR A 234 4.55 -9.01 2.54
N SER A 235 3.76 -8.05 3.06
CA SER A 235 3.61 -6.74 2.46
C SER A 235 4.95 -5.97 2.39
N TYR A 236 5.71 -5.95 3.48
CA TYR A 236 7.05 -5.32 3.50
C TYR A 236 8.05 -6.01 2.57
N LYS A 237 7.96 -7.33 2.40
CA LYS A 237 8.75 -8.07 1.41
C LYS A 237 8.30 -7.82 -0.04
N GLY A 238 7.16 -7.15 -0.24
CA GLY A 238 6.54 -6.94 -1.55
C GLY A 238 5.84 -8.19 -2.11
N GLU A 239 5.72 -9.27 -1.33
CA GLU A 239 5.00 -10.49 -1.71
C GLU A 239 3.48 -10.28 -1.53
N LEU A 240 2.90 -9.38 -2.35
CA LEU A 240 1.56 -8.82 -2.15
C LEU A 240 0.44 -9.88 -2.17
N ASP A 241 0.57 -10.92 -3.00
CA ASP A 241 -0.43 -12.00 -3.06
C ASP A 241 -0.46 -12.84 -1.78
N LYS A 242 0.72 -13.17 -1.24
CA LYS A 242 0.79 -13.86 0.06
C LYS A 242 0.25 -12.98 1.18
N SER A 243 0.55 -11.68 1.14
CA SER A 243 -0.01 -10.72 2.08
C SER A 243 -1.54 -10.74 2.06
N LEU A 244 -2.16 -10.65 0.86
CA LEU A 244 -3.61 -10.75 0.69
C LEU A 244 -4.18 -12.07 1.22
N GLU A 245 -3.53 -13.19 0.91
CA GLU A 245 -3.95 -14.51 1.38
C GLU A 245 -4.05 -14.56 2.91
N TYR A 246 -3.01 -14.07 3.61
CA TYR A 246 -3.02 -14.07 5.08
C TYR A 246 -3.99 -13.07 5.68
N TYR A 247 -4.12 -11.87 5.11
CA TYR A 247 -5.13 -10.91 5.54
C TYR A 247 -6.55 -11.44 5.31
N GLN A 248 -6.82 -12.11 4.18
CA GLN A 248 -8.13 -12.70 3.92
C GLN A 248 -8.44 -13.83 4.91
N LYS A 249 -7.47 -14.74 5.20
CA LYS A 249 -7.63 -15.76 6.24
C LYS A 249 -7.97 -15.12 7.61
N SER A 250 -7.32 -14.01 7.93
CA SER A 250 -7.58 -13.26 9.15
C SER A 250 -8.97 -12.64 9.15
N LEU A 251 -9.39 -12.03 8.03
CA LEU A 251 -10.69 -11.38 7.86
C LEU A 251 -11.82 -12.40 7.96
N ASP A 252 -11.74 -13.53 7.26
CA ASP A 252 -12.74 -14.61 7.30
C ASP A 252 -12.95 -15.14 8.73
N LEU A 253 -11.87 -15.25 9.51
CA LEU A 253 -11.96 -15.64 10.91
C LEU A 253 -12.57 -14.53 11.76
N SER A 254 -12.17 -13.27 11.58
CA SER A 254 -12.68 -12.16 12.39
C SER A 254 -14.18 -11.91 12.16
N GLU A 255 -14.67 -12.07 10.94
CA GLU A 255 -16.09 -11.98 10.59
C GLU A 255 -16.89 -13.11 11.24
N LYS A 256 -16.38 -14.37 11.21
CA LYS A 256 -17.00 -15.52 11.92
C LYS A 256 -17.15 -15.30 13.42
N PHE A 257 -16.28 -14.47 14.00
CA PHE A 257 -16.33 -14.11 15.44
C PHE A 257 -17.01 -12.77 15.69
N GLU A 258 -17.61 -12.14 14.67
CA GLU A 258 -18.29 -10.85 14.74
C GLU A 258 -17.39 -9.74 15.35
N ASN A 259 -16.08 -9.83 15.14
CA ASN A 259 -15.13 -8.85 15.65
C ASN A 259 -14.97 -7.69 14.66
N LYS A 260 -15.96 -6.77 14.67
CA LYS A 260 -16.03 -5.63 13.76
C LYS A 260 -14.75 -4.78 13.74
N GLN A 261 -14.12 -4.57 14.89
CA GLN A 261 -12.91 -3.74 14.99
C GLN A 261 -11.72 -4.38 14.26
N ILE A 262 -11.49 -5.68 14.45
CA ILE A 262 -10.41 -6.39 13.73
C ILE A 262 -10.74 -6.48 12.24
N SER A 263 -12.00 -6.77 11.89
CA SER A 263 -12.43 -6.82 10.47
C SER A 263 -12.19 -5.48 9.78
N ALA A 264 -12.52 -4.37 10.42
CA ALA A 264 -12.26 -3.04 9.87
C ALA A 264 -10.76 -2.77 9.66
N THR A 265 -9.91 -3.13 10.64
CA THR A 265 -8.44 -3.00 10.51
C THR A 265 -7.91 -3.85 9.35
N LEU A 266 -8.39 -5.08 9.19
CA LEU A 266 -7.97 -5.97 8.11
C LEU A 266 -8.41 -5.44 6.75
N MET A 267 -9.59 -4.85 6.65
CA MET A 267 -10.06 -4.19 5.42
C MET A 267 -9.15 -3.01 5.04
N LEU A 268 -8.66 -2.22 6.01
CA LEU A 268 -7.65 -1.19 5.75
C LEU A 268 -6.36 -1.78 5.18
N ASN A 269 -5.85 -2.85 5.80
CA ASN A 269 -4.62 -3.50 5.35
C ASN A 269 -4.79 -4.09 3.94
N ILE A 270 -5.92 -4.75 3.66
CA ILE A 270 -6.24 -5.27 2.32
C ILE A 270 -6.34 -4.11 1.32
N GLY A 271 -7.00 -3.01 1.68
CA GLY A 271 -7.09 -1.81 0.86
C GLY A 271 -5.71 -1.24 0.51
N GLN A 272 -4.77 -1.25 1.47
CA GLN A 272 -3.40 -0.82 1.24
C GLN A 272 -2.65 -1.74 0.26
N ILE A 273 -2.87 -3.06 0.32
CA ILE A 273 -2.27 -3.98 -0.65
C ILE A 273 -2.82 -3.73 -2.06
N TYR A 274 -4.15 -3.52 -2.20
CA TYR A 274 -4.73 -3.18 -3.50
C TYR A 274 -4.20 -1.84 -4.02
N LEU A 275 -3.96 -0.85 -3.14
CA LEU A 275 -3.31 0.41 -3.51
C LEU A 275 -1.90 0.17 -4.06
N ASN A 276 -1.11 -0.67 -3.41
CA ASN A 276 0.25 -1.03 -3.85
C ASN A 276 0.23 -1.79 -5.19
N LYS A 277 -0.77 -2.63 -5.42
CA LYS A 277 -1.00 -3.31 -6.70
C LYS A 277 -1.49 -2.37 -7.80
N GLY A 278 -1.92 -1.16 -7.47
CA GLY A 278 -2.53 -0.22 -8.42
C GLY A 278 -4.01 -0.50 -8.73
N GLU A 279 -4.65 -1.39 -7.98
CA GLU A 279 -6.08 -1.68 -8.09
C GLU A 279 -6.90 -0.67 -7.26
N LEU A 280 -6.93 0.58 -7.75
CA LEU A 280 -7.37 1.75 -6.98
C LEU A 280 -8.83 1.70 -6.56
N ASP A 281 -9.72 1.12 -7.39
CA ASP A 281 -11.14 1.02 -7.10
C ASP A 281 -11.42 -0.01 -6.00
N LEU A 282 -10.70 -1.16 -6.01
CA LEU A 282 -10.78 -2.14 -4.92
C LEU A 282 -10.19 -1.57 -3.62
N ALA A 283 -9.07 -0.84 -3.72
CA ALA A 283 -8.49 -0.15 -2.58
C ALA A 283 -9.50 0.80 -1.93
N LEU A 284 -10.22 1.58 -2.74
CA LEU A 284 -11.24 2.52 -2.27
C LEU A 284 -12.43 1.80 -1.62
N ASP A 285 -12.94 0.72 -2.24
CA ASP A 285 -14.05 -0.08 -1.68
C ASP A 285 -13.73 -0.62 -0.28
N TYR A 286 -12.56 -1.28 -0.14
CA TYR A 286 -12.16 -1.83 1.16
C TYR A 286 -11.96 -0.74 2.22
N ASN A 287 -11.39 0.43 1.87
CA ASN A 287 -11.23 1.53 2.80
C ASN A 287 -12.58 2.17 3.19
N GLN A 288 -13.53 2.28 2.27
CA GLN A 288 -14.89 2.79 2.56
C GLN A 288 -15.66 1.82 3.46
N ARG A 289 -15.57 0.51 3.23
CA ARG A 289 -16.17 -0.51 4.11
C ARG A 289 -15.57 -0.46 5.51
N SER A 290 -14.26 -0.27 5.62
CA SER A 290 -13.60 -0.08 6.91
C SER A 290 -14.07 1.21 7.60
N LEU A 291 -14.15 2.33 6.86
CA LEU A 291 -14.64 3.61 7.37
C LEU A 291 -16.04 3.48 7.97
N ALA A 292 -16.96 2.82 7.25
CA ALA A 292 -18.33 2.59 7.73
C ALA A 292 -18.39 1.77 9.04
N LEU A 293 -17.53 0.75 9.17
CA LEU A 293 -17.45 -0.02 10.42
C LEU A 293 -16.90 0.81 11.59
N TYR A 294 -15.90 1.68 11.35
CA TYR A 294 -15.37 2.53 12.41
C TYR A 294 -16.31 3.69 12.75
N GLU A 295 -17.14 4.17 11.81
CA GLU A 295 -18.25 5.09 12.10
C GLU A 295 -19.27 4.44 13.05
N GLU A 296 -19.66 3.17 12.79
CA GLU A 296 -20.54 2.40 13.68
C GLU A 296 -19.93 2.17 15.07
N LEU A 297 -18.60 2.04 15.14
CA LEU A 297 -17.87 1.86 16.39
C LEU A 297 -17.53 3.18 17.12
N GLU A 298 -17.88 4.33 16.54
CA GLU A 298 -17.56 5.67 17.04
C GLU A 298 -16.07 5.90 17.34
N SER A 299 -15.20 5.25 16.55
CA SER A 299 -13.74 5.19 16.80
C SER A 299 -13.01 6.29 16.05
N THR A 300 -12.88 7.47 16.66
CA THR A 300 -12.32 8.68 16.03
C THR A 300 -10.88 8.48 15.50
N TYR A 301 -10.05 7.71 16.20
CA TYR A 301 -8.66 7.45 15.82
C TYR A 301 -8.59 6.64 14.51
N GLU A 302 -9.31 5.56 14.45
CA GLU A 302 -9.32 4.68 13.28
C GLU A 302 -10.02 5.33 12.08
N LEU A 303 -11.03 6.19 12.31
CA LEU A 303 -11.62 7.02 11.25
C LEU A 303 -10.58 7.94 10.60
N ALA A 304 -9.70 8.55 11.40
CA ALA A 304 -8.64 9.40 10.88
C ALA A 304 -7.64 8.58 10.03
N ILE A 305 -7.31 7.35 10.44
CA ILE A 305 -6.48 6.43 9.64
C ILE A 305 -7.16 6.09 8.30
N CYS A 306 -8.46 5.75 8.32
CA CYS A 306 -9.21 5.47 7.09
C CYS A 306 -9.15 6.65 6.11
N LEU A 307 -9.38 7.86 6.60
CA LEU A 307 -9.30 9.08 5.79
C LEU A 307 -7.90 9.28 5.22
N ASN A 308 -6.86 9.04 6.03
CA ASN A 308 -5.48 9.14 5.55
C ASN A 308 -5.19 8.15 4.41
N ASN A 309 -5.65 6.90 4.52
CA ASN A 309 -5.49 5.90 3.46
C ASN A 309 -6.29 6.26 2.20
N ILE A 310 -7.53 6.76 2.34
CA ILE A 310 -8.33 7.25 1.22
C ILE A 310 -7.62 8.43 0.52
N GLY A 311 -6.96 9.30 1.28
CA GLY A 311 -6.10 10.35 0.74
C GLY A 311 -5.00 9.81 -0.17
N GLY A 312 -4.34 8.72 0.24
CA GLY A 312 -3.34 8.03 -0.58
C GLY A 312 -3.89 7.44 -1.88
N ILE A 313 -5.13 6.95 -1.85
CA ILE A 313 -5.79 6.46 -3.06
C ILE A 313 -6.08 7.60 -4.03
N PHE A 314 -6.60 8.74 -3.54
CA PHE A 314 -6.81 9.92 -4.38
C PHE A 314 -5.51 10.50 -4.94
N GLU A 315 -4.42 10.48 -4.15
CA GLU A 315 -3.10 10.88 -4.62
C GLU A 315 -2.64 9.99 -5.80
N ARG A 316 -2.78 8.68 -5.69
CA ARG A 316 -2.45 7.72 -6.77
C ARG A 316 -3.37 7.87 -8.00
N LYS A 317 -4.64 8.24 -7.81
CA LYS A 317 -5.55 8.60 -8.92
C LYS A 317 -5.18 9.93 -9.59
N GLY A 318 -4.28 10.73 -8.99
CA GLY A 318 -3.95 12.08 -9.43
C GLY A 318 -4.97 13.15 -9.01
N GLU A 319 -5.94 12.80 -8.20
CA GLU A 319 -6.98 13.67 -7.68
C GLU A 319 -6.44 14.49 -6.47
N LEU A 320 -5.37 15.27 -6.73
CA LEU A 320 -4.54 15.88 -5.69
C LEU A 320 -5.29 16.86 -4.78
N THR A 321 -6.39 17.46 -5.27
CA THR A 321 -7.22 18.36 -4.46
C THR A 321 -8.03 17.58 -3.43
N GLN A 322 -8.63 16.46 -3.83
CA GLN A 322 -9.38 15.58 -2.92
C GLN A 322 -8.44 14.92 -1.91
N ALA A 323 -7.24 14.50 -2.36
CA ALA A 323 -6.21 13.99 -1.46
C ALA A 323 -5.86 14.98 -0.35
N LEU A 324 -5.60 16.26 -0.68
CA LEU A 324 -5.33 17.31 0.31
C LEU A 324 -6.48 17.53 1.28
N GLU A 325 -7.72 17.54 0.78
CA GLU A 325 -8.91 17.72 1.63
C GLU A 325 -9.00 16.60 2.67
N VAL A 326 -8.88 15.34 2.22
CA VAL A 326 -9.05 14.18 3.09
C VAL A 326 -7.88 14.05 4.06
N TYR A 327 -6.64 14.28 3.63
CA TYR A 327 -5.46 14.32 4.51
C TYR A 327 -5.56 15.44 5.56
N THR A 328 -6.06 16.62 5.19
CA THR A 328 -6.25 17.72 6.14
C THR A 328 -7.31 17.38 7.18
N ARG A 329 -8.40 16.70 6.78
CA ARG A 329 -9.42 16.20 7.74
C ARG A 329 -8.80 15.19 8.71
N SER A 330 -8.02 14.25 8.21
CA SER A 330 -7.30 13.27 9.02
C SER A 330 -6.34 13.96 10.01
N LEU A 331 -5.51 14.90 9.54
CA LEU A 331 -4.60 15.67 10.36
C LEU A 331 -5.32 16.40 11.52
N ASN A 332 -6.41 17.11 11.21
CA ASN A 332 -7.21 17.82 12.22
C ASN A 332 -7.81 16.87 13.28
N MET A 333 -8.12 15.62 12.90
CA MET A 333 -8.59 14.61 13.86
C MET A 333 -7.44 14.13 14.76
N PHE A 334 -6.26 13.84 14.21
CA PHE A 334 -5.09 13.45 14.99
C PHE A 334 -4.58 14.58 15.90
N GLU A 335 -4.62 15.84 15.47
CA GLU A 335 -4.30 16.99 16.31
C GLU A 335 -5.25 17.12 17.54
N LYS A 336 -6.55 16.84 17.35
CA LYS A 336 -7.51 16.82 18.48
C LYS A 336 -7.25 15.70 19.47
N ILE A 337 -6.76 14.56 19.01
CA ILE A 337 -6.42 13.40 19.83
C ILE A 337 -5.02 13.55 20.44
N GLN A 338 -4.20 14.49 19.94
CA GLN A 338 -2.80 14.73 20.32
C GLN A 338 -1.89 13.51 20.04
N ASP A 339 -2.16 12.79 18.93
CA ASP A 339 -1.29 11.69 18.49
C ASP A 339 -0.17 12.19 17.57
N ASN A 340 0.97 12.54 18.18
CA ASN A 340 2.13 13.09 17.48
C ASN A 340 2.64 12.20 16.34
N SER A 341 2.57 10.87 16.50
CA SER A 341 3.03 9.94 15.46
C SER A 341 2.14 10.00 14.20
N SER A 342 0.83 9.98 14.37
CA SER A 342 -0.12 10.05 13.24
C SER A 342 -0.20 11.45 12.64
N ILE A 343 0.01 12.51 13.44
CA ILE A 343 0.20 13.89 12.95
C ILE A 343 1.38 13.93 11.99
N ALA A 344 2.53 13.35 12.38
CA ALA A 344 3.73 13.31 11.56
C ALA A 344 3.49 12.61 10.20
N VAL A 345 2.82 11.44 10.21
CA VAL A 345 2.48 10.70 8.98
C VAL A 345 1.58 11.54 8.07
N SER A 346 0.54 12.18 8.62
CA SER A 346 -0.39 13.00 7.84
C SER A 346 0.33 14.21 7.22
N LEU A 347 1.23 14.85 7.96
CA LEU A 347 2.05 15.96 7.46
C LEU A 347 2.99 15.49 6.33
N ASN A 348 3.61 14.32 6.47
CA ASN A 348 4.45 13.72 5.44
C ASN A 348 3.66 13.47 4.13
N ASN A 349 2.44 12.93 4.24
CA ASN A 349 1.58 12.68 3.10
C ASN A 349 1.12 13.98 2.41
N ILE A 350 0.78 15.00 3.17
CA ILE A 350 0.49 16.34 2.61
C ILE A 350 1.74 16.88 1.90
N GLY A 351 2.94 16.67 2.45
CA GLY A 351 4.21 17.00 1.83
C GLY A 351 4.40 16.30 0.47
N ASN A 352 4.04 15.01 0.39
CA ASN A 352 4.08 14.23 -0.86
C ASN A 352 3.17 14.84 -1.92
N VAL A 353 1.94 15.23 -1.58
CA VAL A 353 1.03 15.89 -2.53
C VAL A 353 1.61 17.21 -3.04
N TYR A 354 2.21 18.04 -2.18
CA TYR A 354 2.85 19.28 -2.62
C TYR A 354 4.09 19.02 -3.48
N ARG A 355 4.88 17.98 -3.18
CA ARG A 355 5.99 17.54 -4.04
C ARG A 355 5.49 17.16 -5.42
N THR A 356 4.42 16.36 -5.50
CA THR A 356 3.81 15.93 -6.77
C THR A 356 3.28 17.12 -7.57
N ARG A 357 2.77 18.18 -6.90
CA ARG A 357 2.38 19.44 -7.53
C ARG A 357 3.57 20.33 -7.96
N GLY A 358 4.80 19.96 -7.60
CA GLY A 358 6.00 20.79 -7.84
C GLY A 358 6.13 21.98 -6.88
N GLU A 359 5.32 22.05 -5.81
CA GLU A 359 5.34 23.15 -4.84
C GLU A 359 6.40 22.90 -3.75
N ALA A 360 7.70 22.93 -4.14
CA ALA A 360 8.83 22.51 -3.31
C ALA A 360 8.87 23.15 -1.92
N ASN A 361 8.64 24.47 -1.80
CA ASN A 361 8.70 25.18 -0.53
C ASN A 361 7.66 24.67 0.48
N LYS A 362 6.44 24.38 0.01
CA LYS A 362 5.39 23.82 0.85
C LYS A 362 5.73 22.39 1.25
N ALA A 363 6.18 21.56 0.30
CA ALA A 363 6.61 20.20 0.59
C ALA A 363 7.68 20.16 1.69
N ILE A 364 8.73 20.98 1.58
CA ILE A 364 9.78 21.09 2.59
C ILE A 364 9.23 21.52 3.95
N SER A 365 8.31 22.50 3.98
CA SER A 365 7.71 22.96 5.23
C SER A 365 6.95 21.83 5.95
N TYR A 366 6.15 21.05 5.20
CA TYR A 366 5.41 19.95 5.77
C TYR A 366 6.31 18.79 6.20
N TYR A 367 7.32 18.42 5.41
CA TYR A 367 8.28 17.38 5.79
C TYR A 367 9.11 17.75 7.03
N LYS A 368 9.52 19.04 7.18
CA LYS A 368 10.22 19.49 8.38
C LYS A 368 9.36 19.35 9.63
N ARG A 369 8.11 19.78 9.58
CA ARG A 369 7.16 19.61 10.68
C ARG A 369 6.95 18.13 11.00
N SER A 370 6.81 17.28 9.98
CA SER A 370 6.71 15.84 10.13
C SER A 370 7.94 15.26 10.84
N LEU A 371 9.15 15.66 10.43
CA LEU A 371 10.42 15.22 11.01
C LEU A 371 10.50 15.60 12.50
N GLU A 372 10.12 16.83 12.88
CA GLU A 372 10.10 17.28 14.28
C GLU A 372 9.26 16.33 15.15
N PHE A 373 8.06 15.97 14.72
CA PHE A 373 7.21 15.03 15.45
C PHE A 373 7.76 13.60 15.49
N PHE A 374 8.37 13.10 14.41
CA PHE A 374 9.00 11.77 14.41
C PHE A 374 10.21 11.72 15.37
N GLU A 375 10.96 12.81 15.49
CA GLU A 375 12.07 12.92 16.43
C GLU A 375 11.59 12.95 17.89
N GLU A 376 10.53 13.72 18.17
CA GLU A 376 9.90 13.76 19.50
C GLU A 376 9.38 12.38 19.93
N THR A 377 8.85 11.60 18.99
CA THR A 377 8.32 10.26 19.28
C THR A 377 9.38 9.16 19.25
N GLY A 378 10.62 9.48 18.86
CA GLY A 378 11.72 8.50 18.74
C GLY A 378 11.53 7.50 17.60
N ASN A 379 10.69 7.79 16.61
CA ASN A 379 10.45 6.92 15.46
C ASN A 379 11.51 7.14 14.37
N ASN A 380 12.68 6.54 14.58
CA ASN A 380 13.86 6.73 13.74
C ASN A 380 13.69 6.23 12.30
N LEU A 381 12.87 5.20 12.08
CA LEU A 381 12.61 4.70 10.71
C LEU A 381 11.82 5.72 9.88
N GLU A 382 10.72 6.24 10.42
CA GLU A 382 9.90 7.24 9.74
C GLU A 382 10.61 8.60 9.64
N ALA A 383 11.42 8.98 10.65
CA ALA A 383 12.29 10.14 10.57
C ALA A 383 13.30 10.01 9.42
N SER A 384 13.86 8.81 9.22
CA SER A 384 14.74 8.52 8.07
C SER A 384 14.04 8.66 6.73
N ALA A 385 12.79 8.20 6.62
CA ALA A 385 11.98 8.37 5.42
C ALA A 385 11.64 9.86 5.15
N ALA A 386 11.31 10.64 6.19
CA ALA A 386 11.08 12.07 6.05
C ALA A 386 12.35 12.84 5.62
N LEU A 387 13.52 12.45 6.14
CA LEU A 387 14.82 13.00 5.71
C LEU A 387 15.12 12.66 4.24
N LEU A 388 14.85 11.44 3.81
CA LEU A 388 14.96 11.06 2.40
C LEU A 388 14.04 11.92 1.52
N ASN A 389 12.78 12.15 1.92
CA ASN A 389 11.86 13.01 1.19
C ASN A 389 12.38 14.46 1.10
N LEU A 390 12.97 15.01 2.16
CA LEU A 390 13.62 16.34 2.16
C LEU A 390 14.79 16.37 1.15
N ILE A 391 15.63 15.33 1.13
CA ILE A 391 16.74 15.19 0.19
C ILE A 391 16.20 15.11 -1.25
N LEU A 392 15.18 14.29 -1.51
CA LEU A 392 14.57 14.15 -2.84
C LEU A 392 14.03 15.47 -3.37
N VAL A 393 13.28 16.23 -2.54
CA VAL A 393 12.75 17.55 -2.95
C VAL A 393 13.87 18.53 -3.23
N THR A 394 14.90 18.54 -2.39
CA THR A 394 16.03 19.46 -2.53
C THR A 394 16.87 19.16 -3.78
N VAL A 395 17.03 17.87 -4.12
CA VAL A 395 17.82 17.43 -5.28
C VAL A 395 17.03 17.58 -6.58
N TYR A 396 15.75 17.22 -6.62
CA TYR A 396 15.01 17.11 -7.89
C TYR A 396 14.15 18.32 -8.26
N LEU A 397 13.82 19.20 -7.32
CA LEU A 397 12.97 20.37 -7.60
C LEU A 397 13.76 21.70 -7.65
N GLU A 398 15.02 21.65 -8.05
CA GLU A 398 15.92 22.71 -8.55
C GLU A 398 15.96 24.07 -7.81
N SER A 399 15.46 24.26 -6.62
CA SER A 399 15.40 25.65 -6.15
C SER A 399 15.67 25.91 -4.69
N VAL A 400 15.77 24.90 -3.82
CA VAL A 400 15.63 25.24 -2.40
C VAL A 400 16.51 24.41 -1.50
N GLY A 401 17.77 24.82 -1.39
CA GLY A 401 18.59 24.43 -0.25
C GLY A 401 19.68 23.38 -0.51
N ASP A 402 20.43 23.08 0.52
CA ASP A 402 21.50 22.10 0.54
C ASP A 402 20.97 20.76 1.10
N PRO A 403 21.11 19.62 0.39
CA PRO A 403 20.71 18.31 0.91
C PRO A 403 21.66 17.77 2.00
N HIS A 404 22.88 18.30 2.13
CA HIS A 404 23.90 17.76 3.03
C HIS A 404 23.51 17.74 4.51
N PRO A 405 22.87 18.78 5.10
CA PRO A 405 22.45 18.73 6.50
C PRO A 405 21.46 17.60 6.81
N TYR A 406 20.57 17.27 5.85
CA TYR A 406 19.64 16.16 6.01
C TYR A 406 20.33 14.82 5.89
N LEU A 407 21.34 14.72 4.99
CA LEU A 407 22.15 13.51 4.85
C LEU A 407 23.01 13.25 6.09
N GLU A 408 23.63 14.28 6.66
CA GLU A 408 24.40 14.17 7.90
C GLU A 408 23.52 13.68 9.06
N LYS A 409 22.31 14.23 9.20
CA LYS A 409 21.36 13.81 10.22
C LYS A 409 20.92 12.37 10.03
N LEU A 410 20.67 11.96 8.79
CA LEU A 410 20.34 10.58 8.44
C LEU A 410 21.49 9.61 8.75
N GLN A 411 22.74 10.03 8.51
CA GLN A 411 23.93 9.27 8.87
C GLN A 411 24.07 9.11 10.39
N GLU A 412 23.73 10.13 11.17
CA GLU A 412 23.72 10.02 12.64
C GLU A 412 22.71 8.98 13.13
N ILE A 413 21.54 8.91 12.51
CA ILE A 413 20.53 7.90 12.84
C ILE A 413 21.04 6.50 12.48
N ASP A 414 21.56 6.32 11.26
CA ASP A 414 22.11 5.03 10.79
C ASP A 414 23.24 4.53 11.69
N ASN A 415 24.14 5.42 12.15
CA ASN A 415 25.24 5.05 13.05
C ASN A 415 24.79 4.65 14.47
N LYS A 416 23.61 5.08 14.90
CA LYS A 416 23.03 4.74 16.22
C LYS A 416 22.19 3.48 16.21
N GLU A 417 21.64 3.14 15.06
CA GLU A 417 20.65 2.08 14.88
C GLU A 417 21.25 0.92 14.07
N GLU A 418 21.23 -0.29 14.62
CA GLU A 418 21.53 -1.52 13.85
C GLU A 418 20.27 -1.96 13.07
N ASN A 419 19.81 -1.10 12.15
CA ASN A 419 18.59 -1.35 11.37
C ASN A 419 18.89 -1.38 9.87
N LYS A 420 18.69 -2.53 9.22
CA LYS A 420 18.96 -2.72 7.79
C LYS A 420 18.14 -1.78 6.91
N ALA A 421 16.88 -1.46 7.28
CA ALA A 421 16.02 -0.58 6.52
C ALA A 421 16.54 0.88 6.57
N ILE A 422 16.92 1.36 7.75
CA ILE A 422 17.53 2.70 7.91
C ILE A 422 18.82 2.78 7.13
N ASN A 423 19.68 1.74 7.20
CA ASN A 423 20.92 1.68 6.44
C ASN A 423 20.68 1.73 4.93
N GLN A 424 19.66 1.02 4.41
CA GLN A 424 19.30 1.09 2.99
C GLN A 424 18.82 2.50 2.61
N ILE A 425 17.99 3.16 3.44
CA ILE A 425 17.54 4.54 3.23
C ILE A 425 18.75 5.50 3.19
N TYR A 426 19.68 5.36 4.12
CA TYR A 426 20.88 6.20 4.16
C TYR A 426 21.76 6.02 2.91
N ARG A 427 22.03 4.77 2.51
CA ARG A 427 22.80 4.48 1.30
C ARG A 427 22.15 5.03 0.05
N LEU A 428 20.82 4.87 -0.09
CA LEU A 428 20.03 5.43 -1.18
C LEU A 428 20.15 6.96 -1.21
N ALA A 429 19.90 7.62 -0.09
CA ALA A 429 20.02 9.08 0.05
C ALA A 429 21.43 9.57 -0.29
N LYS A 430 22.46 8.90 0.22
CA LYS A 430 23.88 9.20 -0.07
C LYS A 430 24.16 9.11 -1.57
N ALA A 431 23.71 8.06 -2.23
CA ALA A 431 23.91 7.86 -3.66
C ALA A 431 23.20 8.97 -4.47
N ILE A 432 21.96 9.34 -4.10
CA ILE A 432 21.21 10.43 -4.74
C ILE A 432 21.97 11.75 -4.63
N VAL A 433 22.53 12.08 -3.46
CA VAL A 433 23.32 13.32 -3.28
C VAL A 433 24.64 13.26 -4.05
N LEU A 434 25.36 12.12 -4.02
CA LEU A 434 26.62 11.94 -4.75
C LEU A 434 26.45 12.06 -6.26
N ARG A 435 25.32 11.59 -6.81
CA ARG A 435 24.99 11.66 -8.23
C ARG A 435 24.98 13.11 -8.76
N THR A 436 24.57 14.08 -7.94
CA THR A 436 24.51 15.49 -8.35
C THR A 436 25.89 16.18 -8.37
N SER A 437 26.92 15.49 -7.90
CA SER A 437 28.28 16.07 -7.85
C SER A 437 28.88 16.21 -9.26
N ALA A 438 29.56 17.34 -9.52
CA ALA A 438 30.34 17.51 -10.74
C ALA A 438 31.60 16.61 -10.82
N ARG A 439 31.96 15.91 -9.74
CA ARG A 439 33.14 15.03 -9.70
C ARG A 439 32.80 13.63 -10.15
N VAL A 440 33.39 13.17 -11.24
CA VAL A 440 33.21 11.81 -11.81
C VAL A 440 33.42 10.70 -10.77
N VAL A 441 34.42 10.84 -9.89
CA VAL A 441 34.66 9.85 -8.81
C VAL A 441 33.47 9.71 -7.87
N LYS A 442 32.77 10.82 -7.55
CA LYS A 442 31.57 10.76 -6.72
C LYS A 442 30.37 10.17 -7.46
N GLN A 443 30.26 10.45 -8.75
CA GLN A 443 29.22 9.82 -9.58
C GLN A 443 29.46 8.29 -9.69
N ALA A 444 30.71 7.85 -9.85
CA ALA A 444 31.04 6.43 -9.85
C ALA A 444 30.76 5.75 -8.49
N GLU A 445 31.00 6.44 -7.36
CA GLU A 445 30.60 5.97 -6.03
C GLU A 445 29.06 5.84 -5.92
N ALA A 446 28.31 6.80 -6.44
CA ALA A 446 26.84 6.74 -6.47
C ALA A 446 26.34 5.54 -7.28
N GLN A 447 26.89 5.31 -8.47
CA GLN A 447 26.55 4.19 -9.34
C GLN A 447 26.82 2.85 -8.63
N GLN A 448 27.96 2.72 -7.97
CA GLN A 448 28.30 1.51 -7.19
C GLN A 448 27.30 1.26 -6.04
N ILE A 449 26.89 2.30 -5.32
CA ILE A 449 25.92 2.17 -4.22
C ILE A 449 24.53 1.76 -4.77
N PHE A 450 24.07 2.38 -5.86
CA PHE A 450 22.81 1.99 -6.49
C PHE A 450 22.84 0.54 -6.96
N GLN A 451 23.95 0.10 -7.56
CA GLN A 451 24.14 -1.28 -8.00
C GLN A 451 24.09 -2.24 -6.81
N GLN A 452 24.77 -1.93 -5.70
CA GLN A 452 24.73 -2.74 -4.48
C GLN A 452 23.30 -2.90 -3.95
N ILE A 453 22.51 -1.81 -3.88
CA ILE A 453 21.11 -1.85 -3.43
C ILE A 453 20.25 -2.68 -4.41
N ALA A 454 20.51 -2.58 -5.71
CA ALA A 454 19.78 -3.32 -6.75
C ALA A 454 20.09 -4.83 -6.79
N GLU A 455 21.22 -5.25 -6.21
CA GLU A 455 21.69 -6.64 -6.20
C GLU A 455 21.51 -7.35 -4.85
N GLU A 456 21.36 -6.60 -3.75
CA GLU A 456 21.13 -7.16 -2.42
C GLU A 456 19.71 -7.74 -2.25
N GLU A 457 19.51 -8.51 -1.18
CA GLU A 457 18.18 -8.96 -0.77
C GLU A 457 17.24 -7.76 -0.59
N ILE A 458 16.00 -7.88 -1.08
CA ILE A 458 15.01 -6.81 -0.98
C ILE A 458 14.66 -6.57 0.49
N ILE A 459 15.08 -5.43 1.03
CA ILE A 459 14.78 -4.97 2.39
C ILE A 459 13.53 -4.09 2.35
N LEU A 460 13.59 -3.00 1.58
CA LEU A 460 12.47 -2.13 1.29
C LEU A 460 12.28 -2.07 -0.23
N HIS A 461 11.18 -2.64 -0.67
CA HIS A 461 10.90 -2.80 -2.09
C HIS A 461 10.96 -1.48 -2.88
N GLU A 462 10.30 -0.44 -2.37
CA GLU A 462 10.26 0.87 -3.04
C GLU A 462 11.66 1.46 -3.22
N HIS A 463 12.54 1.33 -2.23
CA HIS A 463 13.90 1.86 -2.29
C HIS A 463 14.81 1.06 -3.25
N THR A 464 14.57 -0.25 -3.38
CA THR A 464 15.26 -1.08 -4.37
C THR A 464 14.87 -0.67 -5.78
N VAL A 465 13.59 -0.42 -6.04
CA VAL A 465 13.09 0.10 -7.32
C VAL A 465 13.64 1.51 -7.61
N ASP A 466 13.62 2.40 -6.62
CA ASP A 466 14.19 3.75 -6.76
C ASP A 466 15.70 3.69 -7.07
N ALA A 467 16.46 2.77 -6.46
CA ALA A 467 17.88 2.56 -6.77
C ALA A 467 18.10 2.06 -8.20
N MET A 468 17.30 1.08 -8.66
CA MET A 468 17.36 0.57 -10.04
C MET A 468 17.06 1.64 -11.07
N LEU A 469 16.04 2.48 -10.84
CA LEU A 469 15.70 3.59 -11.73
C LEU A 469 16.82 4.64 -11.80
N ASN A 470 17.41 4.99 -10.64
CA ASN A 470 18.54 5.92 -10.59
C ASN A 470 19.80 5.33 -11.27
N LEU A 471 20.01 4.03 -11.16
CA LEU A 471 21.09 3.32 -11.86
C LEU A 471 20.86 3.38 -13.38
N CYS A 472 19.63 3.13 -13.86
CA CYS A 472 19.27 3.29 -15.26
C CYS A 472 19.57 4.70 -15.76
N ASP A 473 19.21 5.73 -15.00
CA ASP A 473 19.48 7.14 -15.37
C ASP A 473 20.98 7.42 -15.52
N MET A 474 21.81 6.92 -14.63
CA MET A 474 23.28 7.06 -14.72
C MET A 474 23.86 6.29 -15.91
N LEU A 475 23.38 5.08 -16.16
CA LEU A 475 23.82 4.28 -17.31
C LEU A 475 23.40 4.92 -18.65
N ILE A 476 22.24 5.55 -18.72
CA ILE A 476 21.80 6.31 -19.91
C ILE A 476 22.76 7.50 -20.17
N LEU A 477 23.17 8.21 -19.12
CA LEU A 477 24.17 9.27 -19.25
C LEU A 477 25.54 8.73 -19.70
N GLU A 478 25.95 7.57 -19.18
CA GLU A 478 27.16 6.88 -19.61
C GLU A 478 27.05 6.41 -21.08
N LEU A 479 25.92 5.83 -21.48
CA LEU A 479 25.66 5.43 -22.87
C LEU A 479 25.74 6.62 -23.82
N ARG A 480 25.16 7.76 -23.42
CA ARG A 480 25.20 9.02 -24.18
C ARG A 480 26.64 9.54 -24.39
N THR A 481 27.52 9.34 -23.42
CA THR A 481 28.91 9.83 -23.50
C THR A 481 29.86 8.85 -24.16
N SER A 482 29.64 7.54 -23.99
CA SER A 482 30.55 6.47 -24.48
C SER A 482 30.09 5.85 -25.78
N GLY A 483 28.78 5.81 -26.06
CA GLY A 483 28.21 5.05 -27.19
C GLY A 483 28.41 3.54 -27.07
N ASN A 484 28.72 3.03 -25.85
CA ASN A 484 29.09 1.62 -25.65
C ASN A 484 27.85 0.73 -25.56
N GLU A 485 27.72 -0.22 -26.47
CA GLU A 485 26.60 -1.20 -26.50
C GLU A 485 26.55 -2.12 -25.26
N GLU A 486 27.65 -2.29 -24.50
CA GLU A 486 27.62 -3.07 -23.26
C GLU A 486 26.74 -2.38 -22.21
N VAL A 487 26.78 -1.04 -22.13
CA VAL A 487 25.93 -0.25 -21.23
C VAL A 487 24.44 -0.43 -21.60
N LEU A 488 24.13 -0.53 -22.89
CA LEU A 488 22.76 -0.81 -23.34
C LEU A 488 22.24 -2.15 -22.81
N LYS A 489 23.08 -3.19 -22.81
CA LYS A 489 22.74 -4.51 -22.25
C LYS A 489 22.52 -4.46 -20.74
N GLU A 490 23.32 -3.64 -20.02
CA GLU A 490 23.13 -3.45 -18.58
C GLU A 490 21.78 -2.81 -18.27
N ILE A 491 21.41 -1.75 -18.99
CA ILE A 491 20.10 -1.09 -18.86
C ILE A 491 18.98 -2.10 -19.13
N THR A 492 19.07 -2.85 -20.22
CA THR A 492 18.08 -3.88 -20.57
C THR A 492 17.96 -4.94 -19.46
N GLY A 493 19.08 -5.35 -18.87
CA GLY A 493 19.10 -6.26 -17.72
C GLY A 493 18.39 -5.73 -16.48
N ILE A 494 18.56 -4.43 -16.16
CA ILE A 494 17.86 -3.77 -15.05
C ILE A 494 16.36 -3.67 -15.33
N LEU A 495 15.96 -3.27 -16.54
CA LEU A 495 14.55 -3.20 -16.93
C LEU A 495 13.88 -4.58 -16.89
N GLN A 496 14.62 -5.65 -17.24
CA GLN A 496 14.10 -7.01 -17.10
C GLN A 496 13.90 -7.41 -15.63
N LYS A 497 14.81 -7.02 -14.73
CA LYS A 497 14.62 -7.21 -13.28
C LYS A 497 13.43 -6.42 -12.75
N LEU A 498 13.28 -5.15 -13.16
CA LEU A 498 12.11 -4.33 -12.78
C LEU A 498 10.80 -4.96 -13.24
N GLN A 499 10.76 -5.47 -14.47
CA GLN A 499 9.58 -6.20 -14.96
C GLN A 499 9.29 -7.43 -14.10
N THR A 500 10.30 -8.26 -13.81
CA THR A 500 10.13 -9.45 -12.97
C THR A 500 9.62 -9.10 -11.57
N ILE A 501 10.13 -8.01 -10.98
CA ILE A 501 9.65 -7.52 -9.69
C ILE A 501 8.19 -7.07 -9.81
N ALA A 502 7.84 -6.30 -10.84
CA ALA A 502 6.49 -5.80 -11.06
C ALA A 502 5.47 -6.94 -11.28
N GLU A 503 5.85 -7.95 -12.08
CA GLU A 503 5.02 -9.14 -12.35
C GLU A 503 4.83 -10.01 -11.10
N ASN A 504 5.92 -10.34 -10.39
CA ASN A 504 5.86 -11.14 -9.18
C ASN A 504 5.04 -10.50 -8.06
N GLN A 505 5.01 -9.18 -8.02
CA GLN A 505 4.29 -8.41 -7.01
C GLN A 505 2.92 -7.90 -7.50
N HIS A 506 2.58 -8.16 -8.75
CA HIS A 506 1.38 -7.63 -9.39
C HIS A 506 1.28 -6.10 -9.26
N SER A 507 2.45 -5.42 -9.29
CA SER A 507 2.53 -3.95 -9.23
C SER A 507 2.30 -3.38 -10.63
N TYR A 508 1.03 -3.17 -10.98
CA TYR A 508 0.65 -2.75 -12.33
C TYR A 508 1.19 -1.37 -12.72
N SER A 509 1.30 -0.43 -11.77
CA SER A 509 1.91 0.87 -12.05
C SER A 509 3.39 0.75 -12.44
N LEU A 510 4.16 -0.04 -11.68
CA LEU A 510 5.57 -0.30 -12.00
C LEU A 510 5.73 -1.07 -13.32
N LEU A 511 4.82 -2.01 -13.60
CA LEU A 511 4.83 -2.78 -14.83
C LEU A 511 4.60 -1.86 -16.05
N VAL A 512 3.65 -0.95 -15.96
CA VAL A 512 3.36 0.07 -16.98
C VAL A 512 4.57 0.97 -17.21
N ASP A 513 5.16 1.54 -16.15
CA ASP A 513 6.37 2.37 -16.24
C ASP A 513 7.52 1.59 -16.89
N THR A 514 7.68 0.32 -16.52
CA THR A 514 8.74 -0.54 -17.10
C THR A 514 8.50 -0.82 -18.58
N TYR A 515 7.26 -1.06 -19.00
CA TYR A 515 6.94 -1.27 -20.42
C TYR A 515 7.17 0.01 -21.25
N MET A 516 6.85 1.19 -20.70
CA MET A 516 7.17 2.46 -21.34
C MET A 516 8.68 2.63 -21.54
N LEU A 517 9.50 2.31 -20.53
CA LEU A 517 10.96 2.36 -20.65
C LEU A 517 11.48 1.33 -21.67
N LYS A 518 10.97 0.10 -21.64
CA LYS A 518 11.34 -0.95 -22.59
C LYS A 518 10.95 -0.59 -24.02
N SER A 519 9.85 0.13 -24.25
CA SER A 519 9.48 0.61 -25.58
C SER A 519 10.52 1.59 -26.13
N LYS A 520 11.06 2.48 -25.29
CA LYS A 520 12.14 3.39 -25.67
C LYS A 520 13.45 2.63 -25.97
N MET A 521 13.74 1.55 -25.21
CA MET A 521 14.89 0.68 -25.51
C MET A 521 14.73 -0.02 -26.86
N ALA A 522 13.53 -0.54 -27.17
CA ALA A 522 13.25 -1.15 -28.48
C ALA A 522 13.48 -0.16 -29.63
N LEU A 523 13.13 1.14 -29.43
CA LEU A 523 13.45 2.17 -30.43
C LEU A 523 14.94 2.39 -30.62
N LEU A 524 15.76 2.31 -29.56
CA LEU A 524 17.23 2.36 -29.68
C LEU A 524 17.80 1.15 -30.43
N GLU A 525 17.11 0.03 -30.38
CA GLU A 525 17.45 -1.19 -31.14
C GLU A 525 16.81 -1.19 -32.54
N LEU A 526 16.12 -0.10 -32.93
CA LEU A 526 15.37 0.07 -34.20
C LEU A 526 14.26 -0.99 -34.39
N ASP A 527 13.76 -1.56 -33.31
CA ASP A 527 12.62 -2.50 -33.30
C ASP A 527 11.30 -1.74 -33.03
N LEU A 528 10.75 -1.18 -34.11
CA LEU A 528 9.52 -0.39 -34.08
C LEU A 528 8.29 -1.23 -33.68
N ASP A 529 8.27 -2.50 -34.06
CA ASP A 529 7.13 -3.37 -33.79
C ASP A 529 7.06 -3.74 -32.32
N SER A 530 8.19 -4.12 -31.72
CA SER A 530 8.27 -4.34 -30.27
C SER A 530 7.96 -3.07 -29.47
N ALA A 531 8.41 -1.89 -29.92
CA ALA A 531 8.11 -0.63 -29.25
C ALA A 531 6.59 -0.35 -29.23
N ARG A 532 5.90 -0.55 -30.34
CA ARG A 532 4.45 -0.38 -30.45
C ARG A 532 3.70 -1.39 -29.56
N GLN A 533 4.11 -2.66 -29.59
CA GLN A 533 3.47 -3.71 -28.79
C GLN A 533 3.59 -3.39 -27.31
N LEU A 534 4.77 -3.00 -26.83
CA LEU A 534 4.99 -2.63 -25.41
C LEU A 534 4.13 -1.45 -24.96
N LEU A 535 3.97 -0.42 -25.82
CA LEU A 535 3.06 0.70 -25.51
C LEU A 535 1.59 0.27 -25.52
N SER A 536 1.20 -0.64 -26.42
CA SER A 536 -0.16 -1.20 -26.47
C SER A 536 -0.47 -2.01 -25.21
N ASP A 537 0.45 -2.89 -24.79
CA ASP A 537 0.31 -3.71 -23.58
C ASP A 537 0.25 -2.81 -22.33
N ALA A 538 1.11 -1.79 -22.26
CA ALA A 538 1.09 -0.81 -21.17
C ALA A 538 -0.25 -0.06 -21.11
N GLN A 539 -0.80 0.37 -22.27
CA GLN A 539 -2.09 1.05 -22.37
C GLN A 539 -3.22 0.16 -21.88
N GLN A 540 -3.25 -1.09 -22.33
CA GLN A 540 -4.27 -2.06 -21.92
C GLN A 540 -4.27 -2.26 -20.39
N ILE A 541 -3.08 -2.49 -19.79
CA ILE A 541 -2.95 -2.67 -18.35
C ILE A 541 -3.41 -1.42 -17.59
N ALA A 542 -3.00 -0.22 -18.05
CA ALA A 542 -3.38 1.03 -17.41
C ALA A 542 -4.89 1.28 -17.44
N GLU A 543 -5.55 0.95 -18.54
CA GLU A 543 -7.01 1.06 -18.69
C GLU A 543 -7.77 0.03 -17.83
N GLU A 544 -7.37 -1.25 -17.90
CA GLU A 544 -7.99 -2.32 -17.10
C GLU A 544 -7.88 -2.09 -15.60
N LYS A 545 -6.80 -1.44 -15.16
CA LYS A 545 -6.52 -1.18 -13.74
C LYS A 545 -6.92 0.23 -13.26
N GLY A 546 -7.54 1.03 -14.12
CA GLY A 546 -8.01 2.37 -13.76
C GLY A 546 -6.91 3.40 -13.52
N LEU A 547 -5.69 3.18 -14.04
CA LEU A 547 -4.51 4.06 -13.91
C LEU A 547 -4.59 5.22 -14.93
N GLN A 548 -5.58 6.10 -14.79
CA GLN A 548 -5.96 7.09 -15.80
C GLN A 548 -4.81 8.00 -16.23
N ASN A 549 -4.00 8.49 -15.29
CA ASN A 549 -2.86 9.37 -15.60
C ASN A 549 -1.80 8.66 -16.44
N LEU A 550 -1.49 7.40 -16.08
CA LEU A 550 -0.55 6.59 -16.86
C LEU A 550 -1.11 6.26 -18.24
N ALA A 551 -2.39 5.91 -18.34
CA ALA A 551 -3.04 5.65 -19.63
C ALA A 551 -2.99 6.88 -20.55
N MET A 552 -3.17 8.10 -20.00
CA MET A 552 -3.03 9.35 -20.75
C MET A 552 -1.59 9.56 -21.22
N MET A 553 -0.60 9.32 -20.35
CA MET A 553 0.82 9.45 -20.69
C MET A 553 1.23 8.47 -21.79
N ILE A 554 0.86 7.20 -21.66
CA ILE A 554 1.16 6.18 -22.67
C ILE A 554 0.56 6.55 -24.02
N SER A 555 -0.69 7.03 -24.01
CA SER A 555 -1.35 7.48 -25.22
C SER A 555 -0.58 8.61 -25.91
N GLY A 556 -0.05 9.57 -25.14
CA GLY A 556 0.80 10.65 -25.65
C GLY A 556 2.14 10.14 -26.21
N GLU A 557 2.79 9.17 -25.54
CA GLU A 557 4.01 8.54 -26.05
C GLU A 557 3.76 7.76 -27.36
N TYR A 558 2.62 7.07 -27.42
CA TYR A 558 2.23 6.37 -28.65
C TYR A 558 1.98 7.37 -29.81
N ASP A 559 1.27 8.47 -29.55
CA ASP A 559 1.04 9.52 -30.53
C ASP A 559 2.37 10.12 -31.01
N THR A 560 3.32 10.37 -30.12
CA THR A 560 4.67 10.85 -30.43
C THR A 560 5.43 9.87 -31.33
N LEU A 561 5.38 8.57 -30.99
CA LEU A 561 5.99 7.52 -31.81
C LEU A 561 5.41 7.52 -33.23
N MET A 562 4.08 7.62 -33.34
CA MET A 562 3.39 7.65 -34.65
C MET A 562 3.79 8.89 -35.47
N ASP A 563 3.97 10.04 -34.83
CA ASP A 563 4.44 11.27 -35.50
C ASP A 563 5.89 11.19 -36.00
N GLN A 564 6.71 10.41 -35.31
CA GLN A 564 8.11 10.23 -35.62
C GLN A 564 8.41 9.00 -36.51
N LEU A 565 7.41 8.21 -36.87
CA LEU A 565 7.58 6.95 -37.62
C LEU A 565 8.43 7.12 -38.90
N GLY A 566 8.18 8.18 -39.69
CA GLY A 566 8.98 8.46 -40.87
C GLY A 566 10.45 8.69 -40.57
N LYS A 567 10.76 9.39 -39.48
CA LYS A 567 12.14 9.63 -39.03
C LYS A 567 12.79 8.30 -38.61
N TRP A 568 12.10 7.47 -37.84
CA TRP A 568 12.62 6.17 -37.43
C TRP A 568 12.87 5.23 -38.61
N THR A 569 11.98 5.23 -39.62
CA THR A 569 12.17 4.42 -40.84
C THR A 569 13.38 4.91 -41.61
N ASP A 570 13.59 6.23 -41.72
CA ASP A 570 14.78 6.80 -42.40
C ASP A 570 16.08 6.46 -41.66
N LEU A 571 16.04 6.34 -40.31
CA LEU A 571 17.21 5.98 -39.51
C LEU A 571 17.64 4.53 -39.67
N ILE A 572 16.70 3.61 -39.98
CA ILE A 572 17.03 2.19 -40.29
C ILE A 572 17.95 2.10 -41.50
N ASP A 573 17.76 2.96 -42.50
CA ASP A 573 18.56 2.99 -43.73
C ASP A 573 19.88 3.77 -43.60
N GLN A 574 20.06 4.52 -42.51
CA GLN A 574 21.22 5.39 -42.25
C GLN A 574 22.00 4.87 -41.04
N ASN A 575 23.34 4.90 -41.15
CA ASN A 575 24.22 4.51 -40.05
C ASN A 575 24.29 5.64 -39.00
N VAL A 576 23.23 5.80 -38.21
CA VAL A 576 23.05 6.91 -37.26
C VAL A 576 23.77 6.62 -35.95
N SER A 577 24.28 7.66 -35.29
CA SER A 577 24.97 7.50 -34.00
C SER A 577 24.00 7.17 -32.88
N MET A 578 24.44 6.36 -31.88
CA MET A 578 23.66 6.06 -30.67
C MET A 578 23.18 7.35 -29.96
N ILE A 579 23.95 8.42 -30.00
CA ILE A 579 23.64 9.71 -29.38
C ILE A 579 22.39 10.34 -30.01
N GLU A 580 22.32 10.37 -31.35
CA GLU A 580 21.15 10.91 -32.06
C GLU A 580 19.89 10.06 -31.81
N MET A 581 20.03 8.76 -31.73
CA MET A 581 18.93 7.84 -31.36
C MET A 581 18.45 8.10 -29.94
N LEU A 582 19.34 8.29 -28.95
CA LEU A 582 19.00 8.60 -27.57
C LEU A 582 18.23 9.93 -27.46
N GLU A 583 18.65 10.97 -28.20
CA GLU A 583 17.94 12.26 -28.21
C GLU A 583 16.52 12.12 -28.78
N LEU A 584 16.35 11.30 -29.81
CA LEU A 584 15.04 11.09 -30.44
C LEU A 584 14.09 10.26 -29.55
N THR A 585 14.61 9.32 -28.75
CA THR A 585 13.79 8.51 -27.85
C THR A 585 13.29 9.26 -26.62
N GLU A 586 13.94 10.32 -26.19
CA GLU A 586 13.68 11.02 -24.92
C GLU A 586 13.71 10.08 -23.69
N LEU A 587 14.49 8.98 -23.77
CA LEU A 587 14.57 7.94 -22.74
C LEU A 587 14.99 8.52 -21.37
N GLU A 588 16.00 9.41 -21.36
CA GLU A 588 16.48 10.09 -20.14
C GLU A 588 15.35 10.89 -19.48
N GLY A 589 14.60 11.67 -20.27
CA GLY A 589 13.46 12.45 -19.76
C GLY A 589 12.38 11.58 -19.14
N MET A 590 12.12 10.41 -19.71
CA MET A 590 11.13 9.45 -19.17
C MET A 590 11.59 8.86 -17.85
N VAL A 591 12.84 8.40 -17.73
CA VAL A 591 13.41 7.88 -16.47
C VAL A 591 13.37 8.96 -15.39
N GLN A 592 13.80 10.17 -15.71
CA GLN A 592 13.78 11.32 -14.79
C GLN A 592 12.34 11.63 -14.30
N ARG A 593 11.35 11.55 -15.15
CA ARG A 593 9.94 11.76 -14.80
C ARG A 593 9.47 10.71 -13.78
N ILE A 594 9.78 9.44 -14.00
CA ILE A 594 9.41 8.33 -13.09
C ILE A 594 10.08 8.52 -11.73
N ILE A 595 11.39 8.84 -11.71
CA ILE A 595 12.15 9.07 -10.47
C ILE A 595 11.59 10.27 -9.67
N ARG A 596 11.28 11.38 -10.35
CA ARG A 596 10.80 12.60 -9.71
C ARG A 596 9.39 12.45 -9.14
N LYS A 597 8.63 11.45 -9.57
CA LYS A 597 7.21 11.22 -9.21
C LYS A 597 6.36 12.50 -9.38
N LYS A 598 6.75 13.37 -10.33
CA LYS A 598 6.05 14.61 -10.63
C LYS A 598 4.85 14.32 -11.52
N ALA A 599 3.66 14.70 -11.09
CA ALA A 599 2.48 14.66 -11.94
C ALA A 599 2.59 15.78 -12.98
N GLU A 600 3.18 15.47 -14.10
CA GLU A 600 2.96 16.26 -15.32
C GLU A 600 1.62 15.78 -15.86
N THR A 601 0.55 16.52 -15.57
CA THR A 601 -0.70 16.31 -16.31
C THR A 601 -0.45 16.75 -17.73
N PRO A 602 -0.46 15.84 -18.72
CA PRO A 602 -0.41 16.26 -20.12
C PRO A 602 -1.55 17.25 -20.34
N GLU A 603 -1.29 18.31 -21.12
CA GLU A 603 -2.37 19.20 -21.52
C GLU A 603 -3.41 18.37 -22.26
N PHE A 604 -4.58 18.23 -21.64
CA PHE A 604 -5.70 17.49 -22.22
C PHE A 604 -6.30 18.35 -23.33
N SER A 605 -6.16 17.91 -24.58
CA SER A 605 -6.92 18.43 -25.70
C SER A 605 -7.92 17.41 -26.18
N GLU A 606 -9.18 17.82 -26.34
CA GLU A 606 -10.19 16.96 -26.95
C GLU A 606 -9.86 16.77 -28.44
N GLU A 607 -10.13 15.57 -28.93
CA GLU A 607 -10.04 15.26 -30.36
C GLU A 607 -11.19 15.89 -31.15
N GLU A 608 -10.93 16.16 -32.42
CA GLU A 608 -11.93 16.58 -33.38
C GLU A 608 -12.41 15.37 -34.20
N PRO A 609 -13.66 14.86 -33.98
CA PRO A 609 -14.17 13.72 -34.70
C PRO A 609 -14.34 14.00 -36.20
N ALA A 610 -13.90 13.06 -37.04
CA ALA A 610 -14.03 13.19 -38.49
C ALA A 610 -14.97 12.12 -39.07
N LEU A 611 -14.76 10.82 -38.76
CA LEU A 611 -15.54 9.70 -39.29
C LEU A 611 -15.58 8.56 -38.29
N PHE A 612 -16.73 7.91 -38.18
CA PHE A 612 -16.93 6.71 -37.38
C PHE A 612 -17.55 5.59 -38.24
N LEU A 613 -16.97 4.39 -38.21
CA LEU A 613 -17.43 3.25 -38.96
C LEU A 613 -17.55 2.01 -38.06
N ILE A 614 -18.52 1.15 -38.35
CA ILE A 614 -18.63 -0.21 -37.81
C ILE A 614 -18.62 -1.19 -39.00
N LEU A 615 -17.66 -2.09 -38.98
CA LEU A 615 -17.45 -3.09 -40.03
C LEU A 615 -17.59 -4.50 -39.50
N THR A 616 -17.88 -5.48 -40.37
CA THR A 616 -17.74 -6.90 -40.05
C THR A 616 -16.26 -7.33 -40.19
N GLU A 617 -15.94 -8.52 -39.70
CA GLU A 617 -14.66 -9.21 -39.95
C GLU A 617 -14.27 -9.33 -41.44
N THR A 618 -15.23 -9.26 -42.33
CA THR A 618 -15.03 -9.31 -43.79
C THR A 618 -14.97 -7.92 -44.43
N GLY A 619 -14.89 -6.84 -43.62
CA GLY A 619 -14.87 -5.47 -44.12
C GLY A 619 -16.20 -4.90 -44.59
N THR A 620 -17.33 -5.62 -44.37
CA THR A 620 -18.64 -5.12 -44.79
C THR A 620 -19.12 -4.03 -43.84
N LEU A 621 -19.46 -2.85 -44.38
CA LEU A 621 -19.94 -1.69 -43.63
C LEU A 621 -21.34 -1.99 -43.02
N LYS A 622 -21.43 -1.88 -41.70
CA LYS A 622 -22.68 -1.99 -40.93
C LYS A 622 -23.27 -0.64 -40.56
N PHE A 623 -22.39 0.30 -40.18
CA PHE A 623 -22.79 1.65 -39.81
C PHE A 623 -21.70 2.65 -40.17
N SER A 624 -22.08 3.89 -40.53
CA SER A 624 -21.16 5.00 -40.73
C SER A 624 -21.77 6.31 -40.25
N LYS A 625 -20.94 7.16 -39.63
CA LYS A 625 -21.30 8.51 -39.24
C LYS A 625 -20.15 9.45 -39.57
N GLN A 626 -20.40 10.41 -40.46
CA GLN A 626 -19.48 11.48 -40.76
C GLN A 626 -19.78 12.68 -39.87
N PHE A 627 -18.73 13.25 -39.23
CA PHE A 627 -18.82 14.44 -38.38
C PHE A 627 -18.27 15.66 -39.06
N ALA A 628 -17.25 15.48 -39.90
CA ALA A 628 -16.66 16.56 -40.68
C ALA A 628 -17.59 16.98 -41.84
N PRO A 629 -17.57 18.27 -42.25
CA PRO A 629 -18.32 18.74 -43.43
C PRO A 629 -17.96 17.96 -44.70
N GLU A 630 -18.93 17.84 -45.63
CA GLU A 630 -18.66 17.22 -46.94
C GLU A 630 -17.48 17.86 -47.64
N GLY A 631 -16.49 17.03 -48.04
CA GLY A 631 -15.26 17.48 -48.71
C GLY A 631 -14.09 17.86 -47.77
N ALA A 632 -14.26 17.76 -46.44
CA ALA A 632 -13.19 17.99 -45.48
C ALA A 632 -12.18 16.84 -45.39
N LEU A 633 -12.59 15.63 -45.79
CA LEU A 633 -11.69 14.50 -45.96
C LEU A 633 -11.39 14.36 -47.45
N ASP A 634 -10.10 14.50 -47.81
CA ASP A 634 -9.60 14.29 -49.16
C ASP A 634 -9.83 12.82 -49.61
N ASP A 635 -10.28 12.60 -50.85
CA ASP A 635 -10.52 11.26 -51.39
C ASP A 635 -9.29 10.34 -51.27
N LYS A 636 -8.08 10.93 -51.32
CA LYS A 636 -6.83 10.20 -51.09
C LYS A 636 -6.68 9.72 -49.66
N VAL A 637 -7.07 10.56 -48.69
CA VAL A 637 -7.06 10.18 -47.23
C VAL A 637 -8.03 9.04 -46.99
N ILE A 638 -9.23 9.10 -47.58
CA ILE A 638 -10.23 8.04 -47.48
C ILE A 638 -9.72 6.72 -48.09
N GLY A 639 -9.06 6.81 -49.27
CA GLY A 639 -8.46 5.65 -49.92
C GLY A 639 -7.35 4.98 -49.13
N ASP A 640 -6.46 5.78 -48.53
CA ASP A 640 -5.37 5.28 -47.68
C ASP A 640 -5.91 4.67 -46.38
N LEU A 641 -6.91 5.28 -45.75
CA LEU A 641 -7.58 4.76 -44.57
C LEU A 641 -8.30 3.43 -44.83
N LEU A 642 -9.00 3.32 -45.96
CA LEU A 642 -9.66 2.05 -46.34
C LEU A 642 -8.66 0.94 -46.64
N THR A 643 -7.51 1.28 -47.21
CA THR A 643 -6.40 0.33 -47.43
C THR A 643 -5.83 -0.15 -46.11
N ALA A 644 -5.60 0.75 -45.17
CA ALA A 644 -5.14 0.41 -43.82
C ALA A 644 -6.12 -0.48 -43.07
N ILE A 645 -7.42 -0.16 -43.12
CA ILE A 645 -8.48 -1.00 -42.52
C ILE A 645 -8.50 -2.40 -43.17
N ASN A 646 -8.34 -2.49 -44.47
CA ASN A 646 -8.37 -3.77 -45.17
C ASN A 646 -7.15 -4.64 -44.82
N ASN A 647 -5.97 -4.03 -44.73
CA ASN A 647 -4.76 -4.73 -44.30
C ASN A 647 -4.91 -5.23 -42.83
N PHE A 648 -5.41 -4.40 -41.94
CA PHE A 648 -5.69 -4.80 -40.55
C PHE A 648 -6.65 -5.99 -40.47
N ILE A 649 -7.73 -5.97 -41.25
CA ILE A 649 -8.69 -7.06 -41.29
C ILE A 649 -8.02 -8.36 -41.74
N GLN A 650 -7.12 -8.30 -42.73
CA GLN A 650 -6.46 -9.48 -43.28
C GLN A 650 -5.36 -10.05 -42.39
N GLU A 651 -4.60 -9.18 -41.69
CA GLU A 651 -3.39 -9.56 -40.97
C GLU A 651 -3.62 -9.78 -39.45
N THR A 652 -4.51 -9.03 -38.82
CA THR A 652 -4.52 -8.88 -37.36
C THR A 652 -5.83 -9.33 -36.70
N PHE A 653 -6.96 -9.34 -37.37
CA PHE A 653 -8.27 -9.59 -36.76
C PHE A 653 -8.38 -10.94 -36.04
N ALA A 654 -7.59 -11.92 -36.46
CA ALA A 654 -7.62 -13.28 -35.93
C ALA A 654 -6.66 -13.52 -34.72
N ALA A 655 -5.73 -12.60 -34.44
CA ALA A 655 -4.58 -12.95 -33.60
C ALA A 655 -4.50 -12.28 -32.21
N THR A 656 -4.92 -11.01 -32.05
CA THR A 656 -4.50 -10.28 -30.83
C THR A 656 -5.57 -9.46 -30.09
N GLY A 657 -6.72 -9.13 -30.66
CA GLY A 657 -7.71 -8.26 -29.97
C GLY A 657 -7.20 -6.87 -29.61
N SER A 658 -6.02 -6.48 -30.07
CA SER A 658 -5.33 -5.22 -29.73
C SER A 658 -5.87 -4.03 -30.53
N ILE A 659 -5.76 -2.83 -29.92
CA ILE A 659 -6.09 -1.56 -30.58
C ILE A 659 -4.97 -1.21 -31.51
N GLU A 660 -5.28 -0.95 -32.81
CA GLU A 660 -4.30 -0.43 -33.75
C GLU A 660 -4.54 1.06 -34.00
N ARG A 661 -3.45 1.82 -34.02
CA ARG A 661 -3.42 3.26 -34.32
C ARG A 661 -2.66 3.47 -35.61
N ILE A 662 -3.30 4.12 -36.55
CA ILE A 662 -2.68 4.46 -37.85
C ILE A 662 -2.81 5.96 -38.05
N LYS A 663 -1.69 6.64 -38.26
CA LYS A 663 -1.67 8.07 -38.52
C LYS A 663 -1.48 8.33 -39.99
N HIS A 664 -2.31 9.20 -40.55
CA HIS A 664 -2.17 9.71 -41.90
C HIS A 664 -2.35 11.23 -41.91
N LYS A 665 -1.26 12.00 -42.15
CA LYS A 665 -1.21 13.46 -42.06
C LYS A 665 -1.71 13.95 -40.69
N GLU A 666 -2.79 14.73 -40.64
CA GLU A 666 -3.39 15.30 -39.44
C GLU A 666 -4.45 14.38 -38.79
N HIS A 667 -4.79 13.25 -39.45
CA HIS A 667 -5.82 12.36 -38.97
C HIS A 667 -5.24 11.07 -38.36
N THR A 668 -5.79 10.65 -37.25
CA THR A 668 -5.50 9.35 -36.62
C THR A 668 -6.71 8.44 -36.77
N LEU A 669 -6.48 7.20 -37.18
CA LEU A 669 -7.46 6.12 -37.25
C LEU A 669 -7.22 5.20 -36.07
N LEU A 670 -8.24 4.99 -35.24
CA LEU A 670 -8.28 3.93 -34.23
C LEU A 670 -9.11 2.76 -34.75
N LEU A 671 -8.54 1.58 -34.66
CA LEU A 671 -9.18 0.31 -34.96
C LEU A 671 -9.32 -0.48 -33.66
N LYS A 672 -10.56 -0.77 -33.24
CA LYS A 672 -10.84 -1.53 -32.03
C LYS A 672 -11.80 -2.68 -32.29
N PRO A 673 -11.38 -3.94 -32.06
CA PRO A 673 -12.24 -5.10 -32.21
C PRO A 673 -13.42 -5.06 -31.23
N MET A 674 -14.60 -5.42 -31.71
CA MET A 674 -15.84 -5.57 -30.95
C MET A 674 -16.52 -6.88 -31.36
N ASP A 675 -15.80 -7.98 -31.33
CA ASP A 675 -16.10 -9.30 -31.83
C ASP A 675 -17.63 -9.62 -31.91
N PRO A 676 -18.21 -9.95 -33.10
CA PRO A 676 -17.57 -10.16 -34.43
C PRO A 676 -17.47 -8.89 -35.31
N LEU A 677 -17.38 -7.72 -34.73
CA LEU A 677 -17.37 -6.43 -35.43
C LEU A 677 -16.07 -5.68 -35.16
N LEU A 678 -15.77 -4.69 -36.01
CA LEU A 678 -14.64 -3.77 -35.89
C LEU A 678 -15.17 -2.35 -35.83
N CYS A 679 -14.79 -1.60 -34.79
CA CYS A 679 -15.02 -0.16 -34.69
C CYS A 679 -13.82 0.60 -35.26
N CYS A 680 -14.07 1.52 -36.18
CA CYS A 680 -13.07 2.39 -36.78
C CYS A 680 -13.44 3.84 -36.47
N TYR A 681 -12.54 4.59 -35.86
CA TYR A 681 -12.76 5.99 -35.50
C TYR A 681 -11.63 6.86 -36.02
N VAL A 682 -11.97 7.83 -36.87
CA VAL A 682 -11.05 8.79 -37.48
C VAL A 682 -11.26 10.15 -36.83
N PHE A 683 -10.17 10.78 -36.38
CA PHE A 683 -10.21 12.07 -35.69
C PHE A 683 -8.89 12.82 -35.89
N LYS A 684 -8.87 14.11 -35.49
CA LYS A 684 -7.64 14.92 -35.33
C LYS A 684 -7.42 15.18 -33.82
N GLY A 685 -6.17 15.26 -33.39
CA GLY A 685 -5.81 15.56 -32.00
C GLY A 685 -5.34 14.33 -31.23
N GLN A 686 -5.50 14.37 -29.90
CA GLN A 686 -4.94 13.34 -29.00
C GLN A 686 -5.77 12.06 -28.98
N SER A 687 -5.09 10.91 -29.00
CA SER A 687 -5.74 9.60 -29.04
C SER A 687 -6.43 9.19 -27.74
N TYR A 688 -6.02 9.73 -26.59
CA TYR A 688 -6.58 9.31 -25.30
C TYR A 688 -8.09 9.56 -25.16
N SER A 689 -8.54 10.78 -25.51
CA SER A 689 -9.96 11.12 -25.51
C SER A 689 -10.75 10.24 -26.47
N ALA A 690 -10.20 10.04 -27.67
CA ALA A 690 -10.79 9.19 -28.71
C ALA A 690 -10.95 7.74 -28.23
N LEU A 691 -9.96 7.17 -27.58
CA LEU A 691 -10.00 5.83 -27.00
C LEU A 691 -11.13 5.71 -25.97
N ARG A 692 -11.19 6.62 -24.99
CA ARG A 692 -12.23 6.59 -23.95
C ARG A 692 -13.64 6.72 -24.51
N LYS A 693 -13.83 7.57 -25.52
CA LYS A 693 -15.12 7.70 -26.21
C LYS A 693 -15.49 6.41 -26.93
N LEU A 694 -14.51 5.77 -27.58
CA LEU A 694 -14.71 4.49 -28.27
C LEU A 694 -15.06 3.36 -27.30
N ASP A 695 -14.40 3.29 -26.14
CA ASP A 695 -14.72 2.31 -25.09
C ASP A 695 -16.12 2.52 -24.52
N THR A 696 -16.45 3.76 -24.16
CA THR A 696 -17.78 4.11 -23.68
C THR A 696 -18.86 3.73 -24.69
N PHE A 697 -18.59 3.88 -25.99
CA PHE A 697 -19.50 3.47 -27.05
C PHE A 697 -19.65 1.95 -27.10
N ILE A 698 -18.55 1.21 -27.12
CA ILE A 698 -18.54 -0.27 -27.18
C ILE A 698 -19.32 -0.87 -26.01
N ASP A 699 -19.09 -0.35 -24.79
CA ASP A 699 -19.78 -0.82 -23.58
C ASP A 699 -21.29 -0.57 -23.65
N LYS A 700 -21.71 0.60 -24.13
CA LYS A 700 -23.13 0.90 -24.35
C LYS A 700 -23.76 -0.02 -25.37
N ILE A 701 -23.06 -0.31 -26.47
CA ILE A 701 -23.55 -1.23 -27.49
C ILE A 701 -23.67 -2.64 -26.94
N LYS A 702 -22.64 -3.15 -26.24
CA LYS A 702 -22.65 -4.50 -25.65
C LYS A 702 -23.73 -4.65 -24.59
N SER A 703 -24.05 -3.62 -23.84
CA SER A 703 -25.11 -3.64 -22.81
C SER A 703 -26.52 -3.55 -23.38
N SER A 704 -26.71 -3.05 -24.61
CA SER A 704 -28.02 -2.92 -25.28
C SER A 704 -28.31 -4.09 -26.19
N ARG A 705 -29.24 -4.99 -25.78
CA ARG A 705 -29.66 -6.14 -26.62
C ARG A 705 -30.27 -5.74 -27.98
N SER A 706 -30.91 -4.58 -28.05
CA SER A 706 -31.53 -4.06 -29.30
C SER A 706 -30.46 -3.62 -30.29
N LEU A 707 -29.49 -2.84 -29.85
CA LEU A 707 -28.39 -2.34 -30.66
C LEU A 707 -27.46 -3.47 -31.12
N TRP A 708 -27.13 -4.40 -30.20
CA TRP A 708 -26.30 -5.55 -30.51
C TRP A 708 -26.93 -6.44 -31.60
N ARG A 709 -28.27 -6.68 -31.53
CA ARG A 709 -29.01 -7.44 -32.56
C ARG A 709 -29.05 -6.70 -33.89
N LEU A 710 -29.19 -5.36 -33.90
CA LEU A 710 -29.18 -4.57 -35.13
C LEU A 710 -27.86 -4.77 -35.88
N LEU A 711 -26.74 -4.62 -35.20
CA LEU A 711 -25.40 -4.70 -35.80
C LEU A 711 -25.09 -6.12 -36.35
N ASN A 712 -25.54 -7.16 -35.64
CA ASN A 712 -25.32 -8.55 -36.04
C ASN A 712 -26.40 -9.10 -37.01
N SER A 713 -27.41 -8.29 -37.38
CA SER A 713 -28.45 -8.74 -38.32
C SER A 713 -27.95 -8.75 -39.75
N PRO A 714 -28.25 -9.81 -40.55
CA PRO A 714 -27.84 -9.87 -41.94
C PRO A 714 -28.72 -9.02 -42.88
N VAL A 715 -29.87 -8.49 -42.43
CA VAL A 715 -30.87 -7.84 -43.28
C VAL A 715 -31.22 -6.44 -42.74
N LYS A 716 -31.16 -5.41 -43.62
CA LYS A 716 -31.80 -4.11 -43.37
C LYS A 716 -33.32 -4.28 -43.47
N SER A 717 -34.07 -4.17 -42.38
CA SER A 717 -35.52 -4.15 -42.39
C SER A 717 -36.05 -2.82 -41.86
N GLU A 718 -37.15 -2.32 -42.41
CA GLU A 718 -37.81 -1.06 -42.00
C GLU A 718 -38.19 -1.04 -40.49
N LYS A 719 -38.24 -2.20 -39.84
CA LYS A 719 -38.48 -2.32 -38.39
C LYS A 719 -37.26 -1.85 -37.53
N LEU A 720 -36.10 -1.60 -38.13
CA LEU A 720 -34.86 -1.22 -37.44
C LEU A 720 -34.59 0.28 -37.42
N LEU A 721 -35.38 1.08 -38.16
CA LEU A 721 -35.28 2.56 -38.19
C LEU A 721 -35.24 3.25 -36.81
N PRO A 722 -36.05 2.84 -35.80
CA PRO A 722 -36.00 3.45 -34.47
C PRO A 722 -34.67 3.16 -33.74
N VAL A 723 -34.08 1.97 -33.99
CA VAL A 723 -32.84 1.51 -33.35
C VAL A 723 -31.61 2.17 -34.01
N GLU A 724 -31.69 2.43 -35.35
CA GLU A 724 -30.67 3.24 -36.05
C GLU A 724 -30.60 4.67 -35.47
N LYS A 725 -31.78 5.27 -35.21
CA LYS A 725 -31.86 6.59 -34.57
C LYS A 725 -31.33 6.60 -33.14
N GLU A 726 -31.59 5.55 -32.38
CA GLU A 726 -31.01 5.36 -31.05
C GLU A 726 -29.47 5.31 -31.10
N MET A 727 -28.91 4.61 -32.09
CA MET A 727 -27.47 4.54 -32.34
C MET A 727 -26.89 5.92 -32.70
N GLU A 728 -27.54 6.66 -33.58
CA GLU A 728 -27.13 8.02 -33.95
C GLU A 728 -27.15 8.96 -32.75
N ASP A 729 -28.16 8.85 -31.88
CA ASP A 729 -28.24 9.64 -30.64
C ASP A 729 -27.12 9.29 -29.66
N ILE A 730 -26.78 8.02 -29.51
CA ILE A 730 -25.66 7.56 -28.65
C ILE A 730 -24.34 8.09 -29.19
N ILE A 731 -24.09 7.94 -30.49
CA ILE A 731 -22.86 8.43 -31.12
C ILE A 731 -22.75 9.96 -30.99
N SER A 732 -23.85 10.67 -31.26
CA SER A 732 -23.83 12.14 -31.12
C SER A 732 -23.58 12.58 -29.68
N LYS A 733 -24.13 11.89 -28.70
CA LYS A 733 -23.89 12.17 -27.29
C LYS A 733 -22.47 11.88 -26.82
N ILE A 734 -21.83 10.83 -27.35
CA ILE A 734 -20.49 10.42 -26.96
C ILE A 734 -19.42 11.23 -27.67
N PHE A 735 -19.56 11.41 -29.00
CA PHE A 735 -18.50 11.99 -29.83
C PHE A 735 -18.65 13.49 -30.09
N LEU A 736 -19.85 14.08 -29.94
CA LEU A 736 -20.13 15.50 -30.21
C LEU A 736 -20.44 16.33 -28.96
N THR A 737 -20.33 15.79 -27.75
CA THR A 737 -20.58 16.57 -26.52
C THR A 737 -19.58 17.72 -26.45
N GLN A 738 -20.07 18.92 -26.71
CA GLN A 738 -19.35 20.17 -26.45
C GLN A 738 -19.09 20.33 -24.96
N LYS A 739 -17.88 20.86 -24.65
CA LYS A 739 -17.50 21.56 -23.41
C LYS A 739 -18.60 21.56 -22.34
N SER A 740 -18.69 20.59 -21.48
CA SER A 740 -19.29 20.78 -20.18
C SER A 740 -18.18 21.09 -19.19
N SER A 741 -18.08 22.36 -18.86
CA SER A 741 -17.62 22.88 -17.59
C SER A 741 -17.87 21.86 -16.48
N ALA A 742 -16.83 21.31 -15.92
CA ALA A 742 -16.76 20.96 -14.51
C ALA A 742 -15.50 20.11 -14.26
N ILE A 743 -14.39 20.78 -14.16
CA ILE A 743 -13.42 20.47 -13.13
C ILE A 743 -13.39 21.73 -12.26
N THR A 744 -14.34 21.83 -11.36
CA THR A 744 -14.24 22.67 -10.16
C THR A 744 -13.98 21.74 -8.97
#